data_cc1a643bb6d881ae1f1457e9cc85f4d3
#
_entry.id   cc1a643bb6d881ae1f1457e9cc85f4d3
#
_cell.length_a   1.000
_cell.length_b   1.000
_cell.length_c   1.000
_cell.angle_alpha   90.00
_cell.angle_beta   90.00
_cell.angle_gamma   90.00
#
_symmetry.space_group_name_H-M   'P 1'
#
loop_
_entity.id
_entity.type
_entity.pdbx_description
1 polymer ?
#
loop_
_entity_poly.entity_id
_entity_poly.type
_entity_poly.pdbx_seq_one_letter_code
_entity_poly.pdbx_strand_id
1 'polypeptide(L)'
;SVYPSQKDCVWMLLQNGGGICDHEVGTGKTLIMCMAAHEMKRLGMAHKPMIIGLKANVAEIAATYQTAYPHARILYASEKDFSTKNRVSFFNNIKNNDYDCVIMSHDQFGKIPQSPELQRQILQAELDTVEENLEVIRTQGKDVSRGMLKGLEKRKQNLEVKLQKIAYSIEQRTDDVVDFRMMGIDHLFVDESHQFKNLMFNTRHDRVAGLGNSEGSQKALNMLFAIRTIQERTGRDLGATFLSGTTISNSLTELYLLFKYLRPKELERQDIRCFDAWAAIFAKKTTDFEFNVTNNIVQKERFRYFIKVPELAAFYNEITDYRTAEAVGVDRPQKNEILHNIPPTPEQEDFIQKLMEFAKTGDATILGRLPLSETEEKAKMLIATDYARKMALDMRMIDPTCEDHPDNKASHCAKMIADYYHRYDGHKGTQFVFSDLGTYRPGEWNVYSEIKRKLIEDYGIPSSEIRFIQECKNESARKAVIAAMNEGSVRVLFGSTSMLGTGVNAQKRCVAIHHLDTPWRPSDLAQRDGRGVRAGNEIAKLYADNKVDVIIYAVEKSLDSYKFNLLHCKQTFISQLKSGALGARTIDEGAMDEKSGMNFSEYMAILSGNTDLLDKAKLEKKIASLEGERKSFNKGKRDSETKLQSKTAELGNNKASLKGMTEDYGKFMGKAKKDKDGNILNLITLDGVESTNLEVIGKHLQMLAEKETTGGQYKRIGEIYGFPVKIVSETSFEKNSASRAQSSSLEIAEAQPVLCNGLPFVDNRFFVEGNYKYQYNYGHIAKSDPIAAANNFLNALQKIPSYIEQYDSRCKALEKEIPQLEEIAGKTWKKEEELKGLKAELAALDRKIQLELAPPTEKECKEEEKNTDNVEVVANADIRNKHQHFSKVKI
;
A
#
# COMPACT_ATOMS: atom_id res chain seq x y z
N SER A 1 34.53 -20.73 6.04
CA SER A 1 34.28 -20.20 7.38
C SER A 1 32.99 -19.36 7.39
N VAL A 2 32.25 -19.42 8.46
CA VAL A 2 31.02 -18.64 8.65
C VAL A 2 31.41 -17.25 9.18
N TYR A 3 30.88 -16.19 8.59
CA TYR A 3 31.09 -14.82 9.06
C TYR A 3 30.44 -14.60 10.44
N PRO A 4 31.02 -13.77 11.32
CA PRO A 4 30.40 -13.43 12.61
C PRO A 4 28.98 -12.91 12.46
N SER A 5 28.72 -12.00 11.51
CA SER A 5 27.39 -11.45 11.20
C SER A 5 26.35 -12.51 10.81
N GLN A 6 26.77 -13.61 10.18
CA GLN A 6 25.87 -14.72 9.88
C GLN A 6 25.45 -15.46 11.15
N LYS A 7 26.38 -15.65 12.10
CA LYS A 7 26.09 -16.25 13.40
C LYS A 7 25.17 -15.37 14.23
N ASP A 8 25.43 -14.06 14.24
CA ASP A 8 24.60 -13.08 14.97
C ASP A 8 23.17 -13.08 14.44
N CYS A 9 23.00 -13.08 13.11
CA CYS A 9 21.68 -13.16 12.49
C CYS A 9 20.95 -14.45 12.84
N VAL A 10 21.63 -15.61 12.73
CA VAL A 10 21.03 -16.91 13.14
C VAL A 10 20.64 -16.88 14.60
N TRP A 11 21.49 -16.35 15.46
CA TRP A 11 21.21 -16.20 16.90
C TRP A 11 19.96 -15.35 17.16
N MET A 12 19.84 -14.19 16.52
CA MET A 12 18.65 -13.32 16.61
C MET A 12 17.38 -14.05 16.15
N LEU A 13 17.46 -14.77 15.02
CA LEU A 13 16.33 -15.54 14.48
C LEU A 13 15.89 -16.65 15.43
N LEU A 14 16.83 -17.33 16.09
CA LEU A 14 16.53 -18.35 17.09
C LEU A 14 15.93 -17.72 18.36
N GLN A 15 16.46 -16.62 18.85
CA GLN A 15 15.94 -15.91 20.02
C GLN A 15 14.50 -15.45 19.83
N ASN A 16 14.18 -14.89 18.68
CA ASN A 16 12.86 -14.36 18.37
C ASN A 16 11.88 -15.44 17.85
N GLY A 17 12.40 -16.62 17.45
CA GLY A 17 11.61 -17.65 16.79
C GLY A 17 11.22 -17.29 15.36
N GLY A 18 12.03 -16.52 14.67
CA GLY A 18 11.85 -15.99 13.33
C GLY A 18 12.24 -14.52 13.24
N GLY A 19 11.91 -13.85 12.14
CA GLY A 19 12.20 -12.43 11.95
C GLY A 19 12.59 -12.08 10.52
N ILE A 20 13.42 -11.04 10.40
CA ILE A 20 13.86 -10.51 9.10
C ILE A 20 15.38 -10.50 9.04
N CYS A 21 15.94 -11.17 8.05
CA CYS A 21 17.33 -11.03 7.65
C CYS A 21 17.40 -10.01 6.49
N ASP A 22 17.62 -8.75 6.84
CA ASP A 22 17.74 -7.64 5.88
C ASP A 22 19.23 -7.37 5.59
N HIS A 23 19.86 -8.35 4.99
CA HIS A 23 21.28 -8.30 4.60
C HIS A 23 21.43 -7.94 3.13
N GLU A 24 22.36 -7.07 2.81
CA GLU A 24 22.69 -6.76 1.42
C GLU A 24 23.06 -7.98 0.58
N VAL A 25 23.00 -7.80 -0.74
CA VAL A 25 23.38 -8.85 -1.69
C VAL A 25 24.87 -9.24 -1.49
N GLY A 26 25.14 -10.54 -1.47
CA GLY A 26 26.50 -11.06 -1.32
C GLY A 26 26.96 -11.36 0.11
N THR A 27 26.18 -11.06 1.13
CA THR A 27 26.50 -11.32 2.55
C THR A 27 26.30 -12.77 2.98
N GLY A 28 25.85 -13.64 2.07
CA GLY A 28 25.67 -15.08 2.36
C GLY A 28 24.36 -15.43 3.03
N LYS A 29 23.26 -14.73 2.70
CA LYS A 29 21.90 -15.01 3.20
C LYS A 29 21.47 -16.47 3.06
N THR A 30 21.85 -17.14 1.94
CA THR A 30 21.52 -18.55 1.71
C THR A 30 22.05 -19.45 2.82
N LEU A 31 23.28 -19.22 3.27
CA LEU A 31 23.85 -19.98 4.37
C LEU A 31 23.18 -19.66 5.71
N ILE A 32 22.85 -18.39 5.98
CA ILE A 32 22.08 -17.98 7.18
C ILE A 32 20.77 -18.75 7.24
N MET A 33 20.03 -18.79 6.13
CA MET A 33 18.76 -19.47 6.01
C MET A 33 18.89 -20.98 6.29
N CYS A 34 19.88 -21.63 5.68
CA CYS A 34 20.14 -23.06 5.90
C CYS A 34 20.52 -23.36 7.36
N MET A 35 21.38 -22.53 7.95
CA MET A 35 21.79 -22.68 9.35
C MET A 35 20.62 -22.47 10.30
N ALA A 36 19.85 -21.41 10.11
CA ALA A 36 18.70 -21.12 10.97
C ALA A 36 17.65 -22.24 10.89
N ALA A 37 17.34 -22.76 9.69
CA ALA A 37 16.41 -23.85 9.51
C ALA A 37 16.89 -25.13 10.23
N HIS A 38 18.17 -25.47 10.08
CA HIS A 38 18.75 -26.64 10.72
C HIS A 38 18.80 -26.50 12.24
N GLU A 39 19.23 -25.36 12.76
CA GLU A 39 19.30 -25.11 14.18
C GLU A 39 17.92 -25.05 14.85
N MET A 40 16.90 -24.47 14.19
CA MET A 40 15.51 -24.54 14.70
C MET A 40 15.03 -25.98 14.81
N LYS A 41 15.33 -26.83 13.84
CA LYS A 41 15.02 -28.28 13.89
C LYS A 41 15.78 -28.96 15.02
N ARG A 42 17.10 -28.72 15.12
CA ARG A 42 17.96 -29.33 16.16
C ARG A 42 17.54 -28.96 17.59
N LEU A 43 17.09 -27.70 17.79
CA LEU A 43 16.63 -27.19 19.09
C LEU A 43 15.17 -27.52 19.39
N GLY A 44 14.45 -28.16 18.50
CA GLY A 44 13.03 -28.47 18.64
C GLY A 44 12.11 -27.25 18.55
N MET A 45 12.59 -26.15 17.99
CA MET A 45 11.82 -24.93 17.78
C MET A 45 10.90 -25.06 16.55
N ALA A 46 11.33 -25.80 15.55
CA ALA A 46 10.56 -26.19 14.39
C ALA A 46 10.78 -27.70 14.10
N HIS A 47 9.73 -28.44 13.87
CA HIS A 47 9.80 -29.85 13.56
C HIS A 47 9.97 -30.11 12.07
N LYS A 48 9.38 -29.25 11.23
CA LYS A 48 9.45 -29.37 9.76
C LYS A 48 9.57 -27.99 9.12
N PRO A 49 10.76 -27.38 9.15
CA PRO A 49 10.99 -26.10 8.49
C PRO A 49 10.93 -26.25 6.97
N MET A 50 10.45 -25.21 6.28
CA MET A 50 10.40 -25.14 4.83
C MET A 50 11.13 -23.89 4.34
N ILE A 51 11.99 -24.07 3.32
CA ILE A 51 12.66 -22.98 2.61
C ILE A 51 12.00 -22.77 1.26
N ILE A 52 11.71 -21.52 0.95
CA ILE A 52 11.07 -21.09 -0.30
C ILE A 52 12.00 -20.09 -0.98
N GLY A 53 12.46 -20.41 -2.19
CA GLY A 53 13.39 -19.56 -2.94
C GLY A 53 12.95 -19.30 -4.38
N LEU A 54 13.72 -18.49 -5.10
CA LEU A 54 13.52 -18.30 -6.52
C LEU A 54 13.82 -19.61 -7.28
N LYS A 55 13.07 -19.89 -8.34
CA LYS A 55 13.27 -21.10 -9.18
C LYS A 55 14.73 -21.28 -9.60
N ALA A 56 15.43 -20.19 -9.94
CA ALA A 56 16.84 -20.22 -10.32
C ALA A 56 17.79 -20.60 -9.18
N ASN A 57 17.40 -20.38 -7.92
CA ASN A 57 18.28 -20.50 -6.74
C ASN A 57 18.03 -21.78 -5.93
N VAL A 58 16.89 -22.45 -6.13
CA VAL A 58 16.46 -23.58 -5.28
C VAL A 58 17.47 -24.71 -5.27
N ALA A 59 18.07 -25.05 -6.42
CA ALA A 59 19.11 -26.08 -6.51
C ALA A 59 20.39 -25.70 -5.74
N GLU A 60 20.79 -24.43 -5.80
CA GLU A 60 21.95 -23.89 -5.06
C GLU A 60 21.66 -23.86 -3.55
N ILE A 61 20.44 -23.52 -3.13
CA ILE A 61 20.00 -23.58 -1.73
C ILE A 61 20.12 -25.01 -1.20
N ALA A 62 19.61 -26.00 -1.95
CA ALA A 62 19.69 -27.41 -1.56
C ALA A 62 21.14 -27.88 -1.47
N ALA A 63 22.01 -27.55 -2.44
CA ALA A 63 23.42 -27.86 -2.44
C ALA A 63 24.16 -27.21 -1.25
N THR A 64 23.86 -25.96 -0.95
CA THR A 64 24.39 -25.22 0.22
C THR A 64 24.02 -25.91 1.52
N TYR A 65 22.73 -26.28 1.65
CA TYR A 65 22.24 -27.00 2.83
C TYR A 65 22.97 -28.34 3.02
N GLN A 66 23.05 -29.12 1.95
CA GLN A 66 23.72 -30.44 1.99
C GLN A 66 25.23 -30.31 2.26
N THR A 67 25.87 -29.25 1.77
CA THR A 67 27.28 -28.98 2.04
C THR A 67 27.53 -28.59 3.48
N ALA A 68 26.63 -27.76 4.06
CA ALA A 68 26.73 -27.35 5.45
C ALA A 68 26.39 -28.49 6.43
N TYR A 69 25.45 -29.36 6.06
CA TYR A 69 24.93 -30.45 6.86
C TYR A 69 24.79 -31.74 6.04
N PRO A 70 25.89 -32.47 5.82
CA PRO A 70 25.93 -33.63 4.92
C PRO A 70 24.97 -34.78 5.27
N HIS A 71 24.62 -34.91 6.54
CA HIS A 71 23.70 -35.96 7.03
C HIS A 71 22.25 -35.54 7.12
N ALA A 72 21.94 -34.30 6.76
CA ALA A 72 20.57 -33.77 6.83
C ALA A 72 19.66 -34.43 5.78
N ARG A 73 18.48 -34.83 6.21
CA ARG A 73 17.42 -35.37 5.35
C ARG A 73 16.58 -34.20 4.78
N ILE A 74 16.98 -33.70 3.63
CA ILE A 74 16.25 -32.65 2.93
C ILE A 74 15.39 -33.23 1.81
N LEU A 75 14.18 -32.64 1.65
CA LEU A 75 13.34 -32.90 0.50
C LEU A 75 13.39 -31.68 -0.44
N TYR A 76 13.93 -31.90 -1.61
CA TYR A 76 14.04 -30.87 -2.65
C TYR A 76 13.14 -31.22 -3.83
N ALA A 77 12.29 -30.28 -4.21
CA ALA A 77 11.31 -30.44 -5.28
C ALA A 77 11.92 -30.18 -6.66
N SER A 78 12.05 -31.18 -7.49
CA SER A 78 12.41 -31.05 -8.91
C SER A 78 11.18 -30.64 -9.75
N GLU A 79 11.39 -30.19 -10.99
CA GLU A 79 10.29 -29.88 -11.90
C GLU A 79 9.41 -31.10 -12.22
N LYS A 80 10.00 -32.29 -12.28
CA LYS A 80 9.29 -33.54 -12.56
C LYS A 80 8.35 -33.93 -11.42
N ASP A 81 8.75 -33.67 -10.18
CA ASP A 81 7.94 -33.96 -8.98
C ASP A 81 6.71 -33.06 -8.90
N PHE A 82 6.75 -31.89 -9.53
CA PHE A 82 5.65 -30.90 -9.54
C PHE A 82 4.74 -30.98 -10.77
N SER A 83 4.88 -32.00 -11.62
CA SER A 83 3.88 -32.31 -12.65
C SER A 83 2.53 -32.57 -12.00
N THR A 84 1.43 -32.32 -12.73
CA THR A 84 0.07 -32.49 -12.19
C THR A 84 -0.18 -33.88 -11.63
N LYS A 85 0.46 -34.92 -12.21
CA LYS A 85 0.34 -36.31 -11.78
C LYS A 85 1.10 -36.60 -10.49
N ASN A 86 2.28 -36.03 -10.32
CA ASN A 86 3.22 -36.37 -9.23
C ASN A 86 3.02 -35.46 -7.99
N ARG A 87 2.48 -34.28 -8.18
CA ARG A 87 2.34 -33.27 -7.12
C ARG A 87 1.58 -33.74 -5.88
N VAL A 88 0.51 -34.50 -6.06
CA VAL A 88 -0.27 -35.06 -4.94
C VAL A 88 0.59 -36.04 -4.13
N SER A 89 1.33 -36.92 -4.82
CA SER A 89 2.27 -37.84 -4.18
C SER A 89 3.38 -37.08 -3.44
N PHE A 90 3.88 -35.99 -4.00
CA PHE A 90 4.89 -35.14 -3.36
C PHE A 90 4.36 -34.50 -2.07
N PHE A 91 3.13 -33.99 -2.09
CA PHE A 91 2.49 -33.42 -0.88
C PHE A 91 2.24 -34.47 0.19
N ASN A 92 1.83 -35.68 -0.20
CA ASN A 92 1.68 -36.80 0.72
C ASN A 92 3.04 -37.23 1.31
N ASN A 93 4.12 -37.15 0.53
CA ASN A 93 5.46 -37.42 1.02
C ASN A 93 5.88 -36.41 2.09
N ILE A 94 5.59 -35.10 1.90
CA ILE A 94 5.85 -34.07 2.94
C ILE A 94 5.04 -34.38 4.20
N LYS A 95 3.73 -34.73 4.05
CA LYS A 95 2.84 -35.01 5.17
C LYS A 95 3.34 -36.19 6.03
N ASN A 96 3.74 -37.28 5.37
CA ASN A 96 3.93 -38.58 6.03
C ASN A 96 5.38 -38.85 6.48
N ASN A 97 6.34 -38.02 6.07
CA ASN A 97 7.76 -38.23 6.41
C ASN A 97 8.31 -37.06 7.23
N ASP A 98 9.31 -37.37 8.04
CA ASP A 98 10.05 -36.38 8.80
C ASP A 98 11.32 -35.98 8.00
N TYR A 99 11.40 -34.70 7.65
CA TYR A 99 12.54 -34.10 6.96
C TYR A 99 13.15 -33.02 7.85
N ASP A 100 14.46 -32.83 7.76
CA ASP A 100 15.15 -31.73 8.43
C ASP A 100 14.81 -30.39 7.77
N CYS A 101 14.55 -30.43 6.47
CA CYS A 101 14.04 -29.27 5.73
C CYS A 101 13.36 -29.68 4.43
N VAL A 102 12.29 -28.95 4.06
CA VAL A 102 11.67 -29.05 2.73
C VAL A 102 12.05 -27.80 1.93
N ILE A 103 12.54 -27.97 0.70
CA ILE A 103 13.02 -26.87 -0.14
C ILE A 103 12.24 -26.84 -1.45
N MET A 104 11.64 -25.68 -1.79
CA MET A 104 10.89 -25.52 -3.04
C MET A 104 10.92 -24.09 -3.57
N SER A 105 10.48 -23.93 -4.82
CA SER A 105 10.40 -22.60 -5.42
C SER A 105 9.14 -21.83 -5.01
N HIS A 106 9.15 -20.50 -5.20
CA HIS A 106 7.97 -19.63 -5.00
C HIS A 106 6.74 -20.13 -5.80
N ASP A 107 6.96 -20.57 -7.05
CA ASP A 107 5.87 -21.05 -7.92
C ASP A 107 5.32 -22.41 -7.49
N GLN A 108 6.19 -23.28 -6.97
CA GLN A 108 5.79 -24.57 -6.41
C GLN A 108 5.00 -24.38 -5.12
N PHE A 109 5.46 -23.50 -4.24
CA PHE A 109 4.74 -23.14 -3.03
C PHE A 109 3.34 -22.59 -3.33
N GLY A 110 3.19 -21.74 -4.35
CA GLY A 110 1.92 -21.21 -4.79
C GLY A 110 0.88 -22.25 -5.24
N LYS A 111 1.33 -23.50 -5.49
CA LYS A 111 0.45 -24.62 -5.87
C LYS A 111 0.00 -25.48 -4.68
N ILE A 112 0.49 -25.21 -3.48
CA ILE A 112 0.04 -25.91 -2.27
C ILE A 112 -1.35 -25.41 -1.90
N PRO A 113 -2.35 -26.30 -1.77
CA PRO A 113 -3.66 -25.91 -1.27
C PRO A 113 -3.57 -25.39 0.16
N GLN A 114 -4.30 -24.35 0.45
CA GLN A 114 -4.44 -23.79 1.81
C GLN A 114 -5.73 -24.30 2.45
N SER A 115 -5.77 -24.40 3.79
CA SER A 115 -6.99 -24.80 4.50
C SER A 115 -8.17 -23.88 4.14
N PRO A 116 -9.28 -24.41 3.61
CA PRO A 116 -10.43 -23.59 3.25
C PRO A 116 -11.06 -22.88 4.46
N GLU A 117 -11.03 -23.51 5.63
CA GLU A 117 -11.56 -22.97 6.88
C GLU A 117 -10.78 -21.72 7.31
N LEU A 118 -9.44 -21.78 7.25
CA LEU A 118 -8.58 -20.64 7.56
C LEU A 118 -8.74 -19.53 6.52
N GLN A 119 -8.82 -19.87 5.24
CA GLN A 119 -9.07 -18.89 4.18
C GLN A 119 -10.39 -18.15 4.44
N ARG A 120 -11.45 -18.88 4.79
CA ARG A 120 -12.74 -18.30 5.14
C ARG A 120 -12.64 -17.35 6.33
N GLN A 121 -11.97 -17.75 7.41
CA GLN A 121 -11.79 -16.92 8.60
C GLN A 121 -11.07 -15.62 8.29
N ILE A 122 -9.96 -15.67 7.57
CA ILE A 122 -9.16 -14.49 7.23
C ILE A 122 -9.91 -13.56 6.27
N LEU A 123 -10.54 -14.11 5.23
CA LEU A 123 -11.29 -13.30 4.27
C LEU A 123 -12.58 -12.72 4.86
N GLN A 124 -13.20 -13.40 5.83
CA GLN A 124 -14.33 -12.85 6.57
C GLN A 124 -13.91 -11.64 7.41
N ALA A 125 -12.80 -11.71 8.13
CA ALA A 125 -12.26 -10.57 8.88
C ALA A 125 -11.93 -9.37 7.97
N GLU A 126 -11.42 -9.63 6.77
CA GLU A 126 -11.19 -8.56 5.77
C GLU A 126 -12.51 -7.97 5.25
N LEU A 127 -13.54 -8.80 5.04
CA LEU A 127 -14.88 -8.34 4.64
C LEU A 127 -15.50 -7.47 5.73
N ASP A 128 -15.44 -7.90 6.98
CA ASP A 128 -15.97 -7.15 8.13
C ASP A 128 -15.31 -5.75 8.21
N THR A 129 -13.99 -5.67 8.00
CA THR A 129 -13.27 -4.38 7.95
C THR A 129 -13.71 -3.51 6.77
N VAL A 130 -14.00 -4.09 5.60
CA VAL A 130 -14.53 -3.33 4.45
C VAL A 130 -15.94 -2.82 4.74
N GLU A 131 -16.78 -3.60 5.39
CA GLU A 131 -18.13 -3.21 5.77
C GLU A 131 -18.12 -2.08 6.80
N GLU A 132 -17.24 -2.14 7.82
CA GLU A 132 -17.02 -1.06 8.78
C GLU A 132 -16.58 0.23 8.06
N ASN A 133 -15.65 0.13 7.12
CA ASN A 133 -15.20 1.27 6.34
C ASN A 133 -16.31 1.87 5.46
N LEU A 134 -17.17 1.04 4.87
CA LEU A 134 -18.33 1.48 4.09
C LEU A 134 -19.34 2.21 4.97
N GLU A 135 -19.60 1.71 6.17
CA GLU A 135 -20.51 2.33 7.11
C GLU A 135 -19.99 3.70 7.56
N VAL A 136 -18.72 3.80 7.94
CA VAL A 136 -18.07 5.08 8.29
C VAL A 136 -18.16 6.09 7.14
N ILE A 137 -17.93 5.66 5.89
CA ILE A 137 -18.01 6.53 4.71
C ILE A 137 -19.45 6.99 4.46
N ARG A 138 -20.43 6.10 4.58
CA ARG A 138 -21.85 6.45 4.39
C ARG A 138 -22.35 7.45 5.43
N THR A 139 -21.85 7.39 6.66
CA THR A 139 -22.17 8.34 7.73
C THR A 139 -21.51 9.70 7.54
N GLN A 140 -20.40 9.79 6.78
CA GLN A 140 -19.71 11.06 6.50
C GLN A 140 -20.39 11.94 5.44
N GLY A 141 -21.46 11.47 4.76
CA GLY A 141 -22.34 12.26 3.89
C GLY A 141 -21.73 12.68 2.55
N LYS A 142 -22.15 13.85 2.02
CA LYS A 142 -21.90 14.30 0.64
C LYS A 142 -20.43 14.61 0.27
N ASP A 143 -19.51 14.63 1.23
CA ASP A 143 -18.09 14.98 1.02
C ASP A 143 -17.21 13.80 0.58
N VAL A 144 -17.80 12.63 0.38
CA VAL A 144 -17.06 11.43 0.00
C VAL A 144 -16.99 11.27 -1.53
N SER A 145 -15.80 10.99 -2.04
CA SER A 145 -15.59 10.67 -3.45
C SER A 145 -16.44 9.46 -3.86
N ARG A 146 -17.28 9.63 -4.90
CA ARG A 146 -18.06 8.53 -5.50
C ARG A 146 -17.16 7.38 -5.97
N GLY A 147 -15.91 7.68 -6.36
CA GLY A 147 -14.92 6.69 -6.76
C GLY A 147 -14.49 5.78 -5.59
N MET A 148 -14.27 6.36 -4.42
CA MET A 148 -13.90 5.64 -3.20
C MET A 148 -15.02 4.68 -2.76
N LEU A 149 -16.27 5.16 -2.73
CA LEU A 149 -17.43 4.34 -2.38
C LEU A 149 -17.58 3.14 -3.33
N LYS A 150 -17.55 3.40 -4.66
CA LYS A 150 -17.59 2.33 -5.67
C LYS A 150 -16.42 1.34 -5.55
N GLY A 151 -15.22 1.83 -5.21
CA GLY A 151 -14.04 0.98 -5.01
C GLY A 151 -14.22 0.00 -3.84
N LEU A 152 -14.73 0.48 -2.71
CA LEU A 152 -15.02 -0.35 -1.53
C LEU A 152 -16.19 -1.32 -1.76
N GLU A 153 -17.25 -0.87 -2.46
CA GLU A 153 -18.38 -1.74 -2.82
C GLU A 153 -17.93 -2.88 -3.76
N LYS A 154 -17.12 -2.58 -4.76
CA LYS A 154 -16.53 -3.60 -5.64
C LYS A 154 -15.64 -4.58 -4.87
N ARG A 155 -14.86 -4.08 -3.90
CA ARG A 155 -14.02 -4.92 -3.05
C ARG A 155 -14.86 -5.84 -2.18
N LYS A 156 -15.94 -5.33 -1.58
CA LYS A 156 -16.92 -6.13 -0.83
C LYS A 156 -17.45 -7.28 -1.68
N GLN A 157 -17.97 -6.99 -2.89
CA GLN A 157 -18.46 -8.01 -3.82
C GLN A 157 -17.40 -9.06 -4.18
N ASN A 158 -16.16 -8.64 -4.44
CA ASN A 158 -15.06 -9.56 -4.74
C ASN A 158 -14.74 -10.50 -3.57
N LEU A 159 -14.78 -10.00 -2.33
CA LEU A 159 -14.58 -10.82 -1.12
C LEU A 159 -15.75 -11.79 -0.89
N GLU A 160 -16.98 -11.33 -1.08
CA GLU A 160 -18.19 -12.18 -0.99
C GLU A 160 -18.14 -13.35 -2.00
N VAL A 161 -17.76 -13.06 -3.26
CA VAL A 161 -17.60 -14.11 -4.29
C VAL A 161 -16.48 -15.10 -3.92
N LYS A 162 -15.37 -14.63 -3.36
CA LYS A 162 -14.30 -15.52 -2.88
C LYS A 162 -14.78 -16.40 -1.73
N LEU A 163 -15.51 -15.84 -0.78
CA LEU A 163 -16.09 -16.58 0.35
C LEU A 163 -17.10 -17.64 -0.11
N GLN A 164 -17.96 -17.32 -1.08
CA GLN A 164 -18.89 -18.29 -1.68
C GLN A 164 -18.16 -19.46 -2.33
N LYS A 165 -17.08 -19.18 -3.11
CA LYS A 165 -16.26 -20.23 -3.73
C LYS A 165 -15.57 -21.11 -2.68
N ILE A 166 -15.13 -20.54 -1.57
CA ILE A 166 -14.51 -21.29 -0.48
C ILE A 166 -15.57 -22.14 0.24
N ALA A 167 -16.74 -21.59 0.52
CA ALA A 167 -17.85 -22.35 1.11
C ALA A 167 -18.21 -23.58 0.24
N TYR A 168 -18.35 -23.38 -1.08
CA TYR A 168 -18.55 -24.47 -2.03
C TYR A 168 -17.40 -25.49 -2.00
N SER A 169 -16.14 -25.05 -1.92
CA SER A 169 -14.98 -25.95 -1.85
C SER A 169 -14.92 -26.76 -0.55
N ILE A 170 -15.44 -26.23 0.55
CA ILE A 170 -15.57 -26.96 1.83
C ILE A 170 -16.60 -28.08 1.70
N GLU A 171 -17.75 -27.79 1.06
CA GLU A 171 -18.82 -28.77 0.84
C GLU A 171 -18.41 -29.93 -0.11
N GLN A 172 -17.56 -29.59 -1.10
CA GLN A 172 -17.07 -30.54 -2.12
C GLN A 172 -15.72 -31.20 -1.75
N ARG A 173 -15.21 -30.96 -0.54
CA ARG A 173 -13.91 -31.49 -0.13
C ARG A 173 -13.93 -32.99 -0.03
N THR A 174 -13.00 -33.64 -0.73
CA THR A 174 -12.69 -35.06 -0.60
C THR A 174 -11.53 -35.24 0.37
N ASP A 175 -11.48 -36.32 1.11
CA ASP A 175 -10.47 -36.61 2.13
C ASP A 175 -9.05 -36.81 1.57
N ASP A 176 -8.90 -36.87 0.24
CA ASP A 176 -7.63 -37.11 -0.44
C ASP A 176 -6.80 -35.85 -0.69
N VAL A 177 -7.31 -34.65 -0.40
CA VAL A 177 -6.61 -33.39 -0.66
C VAL A 177 -5.73 -33.00 0.53
N VAL A 178 -4.40 -33.10 0.33
CA VAL A 178 -3.41 -32.62 1.32
C VAL A 178 -3.24 -31.12 1.17
N ASP A 179 -3.64 -30.36 2.18
CA ASP A 179 -3.40 -28.94 2.29
C ASP A 179 -2.16 -28.60 3.15
N PHE A 180 -1.76 -27.33 3.18
CA PHE A 180 -0.60 -26.85 3.91
C PHE A 180 -0.69 -27.19 5.42
N ARG A 181 -1.86 -27.11 6.02
CA ARG A 181 -2.05 -27.43 7.44
C ARG A 181 -1.74 -28.90 7.73
N MET A 182 -2.12 -29.81 6.83
CA MET A 182 -1.86 -31.24 6.98
C MET A 182 -0.38 -31.61 6.77
N MET A 183 0.40 -30.82 6.07
CA MET A 183 1.82 -31.08 5.81
C MET A 183 2.69 -31.00 7.07
N GLY A 184 2.19 -30.33 8.12
CA GLY A 184 2.93 -30.20 9.39
C GLY A 184 4.07 -29.21 9.36
N ILE A 185 4.16 -28.35 8.33
CA ILE A 185 5.16 -27.28 8.26
C ILE A 185 4.90 -26.27 9.39
N ASP A 186 5.93 -25.97 10.16
CA ASP A 186 5.82 -25.12 11.36
C ASP A 186 6.79 -23.95 11.40
N HIS A 187 7.59 -23.73 10.34
CA HIS A 187 8.32 -22.49 10.09
C HIS A 187 8.62 -22.34 8.60
N LEU A 188 8.49 -21.12 8.08
CA LEU A 188 8.83 -20.77 6.70
C LEU A 188 10.06 -19.87 6.65
N PHE A 189 11.02 -20.19 5.81
CA PHE A 189 12.11 -19.34 5.39
C PHE A 189 11.84 -18.86 3.96
N VAL A 190 11.69 -17.56 3.77
CA VAL A 190 11.29 -16.99 2.47
C VAL A 190 12.42 -16.13 1.94
N ASP A 191 13.17 -16.70 0.98
CA ASP A 191 14.21 -15.97 0.24
C ASP A 191 13.56 -15.02 -0.77
N GLU A 192 14.17 -13.85 -0.96
CA GLU A 192 13.63 -12.75 -1.78
C GLU A 192 12.17 -12.41 -1.43
N SER A 193 11.93 -12.25 -0.15
CA SER A 193 10.59 -12.04 0.44
C SER A 193 9.84 -10.82 -0.12
N HIS A 194 10.56 -9.84 -0.68
CA HIS A 194 9.97 -8.69 -1.38
C HIS A 194 9.07 -9.09 -2.57
N GLN A 195 9.18 -10.33 -3.08
CA GLN A 195 8.28 -10.89 -4.09
C GLN A 195 6.83 -11.08 -3.59
N PHE A 196 6.61 -11.10 -2.27
CA PHE A 196 5.31 -11.28 -1.61
C PHE A 196 4.74 -9.98 -1.03
N LYS A 197 5.36 -8.84 -1.33
CA LYS A 197 4.95 -7.52 -0.80
C LYS A 197 3.57 -7.04 -1.26
N ASN A 198 3.05 -7.56 -2.37
CA ASN A 198 1.73 -7.16 -2.88
C ASN A 198 0.61 -7.91 -2.15
N LEU A 199 0.55 -7.77 -0.83
CA LEU A 199 -0.49 -8.34 0.03
C LEU A 199 -1.73 -7.46 0.01
N MET A 200 -2.90 -8.06 0.20
CA MET A 200 -4.16 -7.35 0.33
C MET A 200 -4.21 -6.48 1.60
N PHE A 201 -4.83 -5.33 1.50
CA PHE A 201 -5.06 -4.43 2.62
C PHE A 201 -6.34 -3.62 2.43
N ASN A 202 -6.89 -3.11 3.53
CA ASN A 202 -8.08 -2.27 3.53
C ASN A 202 -7.69 -0.84 3.84
N THR A 203 -8.21 0.09 3.04
CA THR A 203 -8.01 1.53 3.22
C THR A 203 -9.19 2.31 2.70
N ARG A 204 -9.48 3.44 3.35
CA ARG A 204 -10.45 4.45 2.90
C ARG A 204 -9.85 5.43 1.89
N HIS A 205 -8.57 5.28 1.55
CA HIS A 205 -7.89 6.16 0.60
C HIS A 205 -7.96 5.58 -0.80
N ASP A 206 -8.08 6.43 -1.83
CA ASP A 206 -8.16 6.01 -3.23
C ASP A 206 -6.88 5.31 -3.70
N ARG A 207 -5.72 5.82 -3.29
CA ARG A 207 -4.40 5.24 -3.56
C ARG A 207 -3.44 5.54 -2.42
N VAL A 208 -2.57 4.59 -2.14
CA VAL A 208 -1.48 4.76 -1.18
C VAL A 208 -0.14 4.56 -1.90
N ALA A 209 0.70 5.58 -1.88
CA ALA A 209 2.03 5.50 -2.48
C ALA A 209 2.84 4.35 -1.87
N GLY A 210 3.56 3.62 -2.72
CA GLY A 210 4.37 2.47 -2.32
C GLY A 210 3.60 1.16 -2.13
N LEU A 211 2.30 1.20 -1.88
CA LEU A 211 1.46 0.01 -1.85
C LEU A 211 0.85 -0.27 -3.23
N GLY A 212 0.77 -1.55 -3.57
CA GLY A 212 0.14 -1.99 -4.81
C GLY A 212 -1.38 -1.84 -4.81
N ASN A 213 -2.05 -2.63 -5.65
CA ASN A 213 -3.49 -2.74 -5.61
C ASN A 213 -3.95 -3.28 -4.24
N SER A 214 -4.97 -2.67 -3.65
CA SER A 214 -5.54 -3.08 -2.35
C SER A 214 -6.05 -4.54 -2.34
N GLU A 215 -6.38 -5.10 -3.49
CA GLU A 215 -6.76 -6.52 -3.61
C GLU A 215 -5.58 -7.48 -3.45
N GLY A 216 -4.36 -6.99 -3.63
CA GLY A 216 -3.15 -7.79 -3.54
C GLY A 216 -3.00 -8.83 -4.67
N SER A 217 -2.02 -9.71 -4.51
CA SER A 217 -1.79 -10.85 -5.41
C SER A 217 -2.18 -12.18 -4.73
N GLN A 218 -2.62 -13.14 -5.52
CA GLN A 218 -2.91 -14.50 -5.01
C GLN A 218 -1.68 -15.15 -4.37
N LYS A 219 -0.49 -14.86 -4.92
CA LYS A 219 0.80 -15.34 -4.40
C LYS A 219 1.03 -14.85 -2.96
N ALA A 220 0.83 -13.55 -2.71
CA ALA A 220 0.98 -12.97 -1.38
C ALA A 220 -0.10 -13.45 -0.40
N LEU A 221 -1.32 -13.62 -0.88
CA LEU A 221 -2.43 -14.13 -0.07
C LEU A 221 -2.18 -15.58 0.37
N ASN A 222 -1.70 -16.45 -0.52
CA ASN A 222 -1.32 -17.83 -0.16
C ASN A 222 -0.20 -17.86 0.88
N MET A 223 0.77 -16.94 0.78
CA MET A 223 1.82 -16.79 1.79
C MET A 223 1.23 -16.40 3.15
N LEU A 224 0.27 -15.46 3.17
CA LEU A 224 -0.41 -15.05 4.40
C LEU A 224 -1.15 -16.23 5.04
N PHE A 225 -1.89 -17.01 4.27
CA PHE A 225 -2.61 -18.19 4.79
C PHE A 225 -1.64 -19.22 5.40
N ALA A 226 -0.53 -19.49 4.74
CA ALA A 226 0.49 -20.40 5.26
C ALA A 226 1.09 -19.88 6.57
N ILE A 227 1.47 -18.61 6.64
CA ILE A 227 2.03 -18.00 7.86
C ILE A 227 0.99 -18.01 8.99
N ARG A 228 -0.28 -17.68 8.71
CA ARG A 228 -1.37 -17.75 9.72
C ARG A 228 -1.58 -19.16 10.24
N THR A 229 -1.51 -20.18 9.36
CA THR A 229 -1.57 -21.60 9.77
C THR A 229 -0.48 -21.92 10.80
N ILE A 230 0.75 -21.44 10.56
CA ILE A 230 1.87 -21.66 11.49
C ILE A 230 1.67 -20.89 12.79
N GLN A 231 1.28 -19.62 12.71
CA GLN A 231 1.02 -18.76 13.88
C GLN A 231 -0.07 -19.33 14.77
N GLU A 232 -1.17 -19.87 14.21
CA GLU A 232 -2.22 -20.55 14.97
C GLU A 232 -1.69 -21.82 15.64
N ARG A 233 -0.94 -22.65 14.91
CA ARG A 233 -0.39 -23.91 15.42
C ARG A 233 0.62 -23.70 16.56
N THR A 234 1.51 -22.72 16.39
CA THR A 234 2.62 -22.50 17.34
C THR A 234 2.25 -21.52 18.48
N GLY A 235 1.15 -20.79 18.33
CA GLY A 235 0.78 -19.72 19.24
C GLY A 235 1.72 -18.50 19.22
N ARG A 236 2.72 -18.49 18.34
CA ARG A 236 3.72 -17.41 18.22
C ARG A 236 3.28 -16.36 17.20
N ASP A 237 3.76 -15.12 17.37
CA ASP A 237 3.51 -14.03 16.40
C ASP A 237 4.34 -14.23 15.13
N LEU A 238 5.61 -14.61 15.29
CA LEU A 238 6.51 -14.94 14.20
C LEU A 238 6.37 -16.42 13.79
N GLY A 239 5.82 -16.69 12.60
CA GLY A 239 5.72 -18.01 11.99
C GLY A 239 6.62 -18.18 10.76
N ALA A 240 7.36 -17.13 10.41
CA ALA A 240 8.25 -17.12 9.25
C ALA A 240 9.49 -16.27 9.50
N THR A 241 10.53 -16.55 8.69
CA THR A 241 11.72 -15.73 8.55
C THR A 241 11.79 -15.22 7.12
N PHE A 242 11.83 -13.91 6.96
CA PHE A 242 11.94 -13.23 5.68
C PHE A 242 13.39 -12.83 5.42
N LEU A 243 13.89 -13.15 4.23
CA LEU A 243 15.24 -12.79 3.82
C LEU A 243 15.17 -11.95 2.53
N SER A 244 15.76 -10.78 2.56
CA SER A 244 15.87 -9.91 1.39
C SER A 244 16.88 -8.80 1.64
N GLY A 245 17.63 -8.39 0.63
CA GLY A 245 18.42 -7.15 0.67
C GLY A 245 17.60 -5.91 0.34
N THR A 246 16.35 -6.10 -0.09
CA THR A 246 15.44 -5.05 -0.56
C THR A 246 14.09 -5.13 0.14
N THR A 247 14.11 -5.32 1.45
CA THR A 247 12.91 -5.50 2.29
C THR A 247 11.92 -4.35 2.14
N ILE A 248 12.42 -3.11 2.11
CA ILE A 248 11.67 -1.91 1.75
C ILE A 248 12.14 -1.49 0.37
N SER A 249 11.27 -1.53 -0.62
CA SER A 249 11.65 -1.33 -2.02
C SER A 249 11.33 0.07 -2.57
N ASN A 250 10.29 0.72 -2.06
CA ASN A 250 9.83 2.02 -2.59
C ASN A 250 9.34 3.01 -1.53
N SER A 251 8.60 2.57 -0.52
CA SER A 251 8.00 3.45 0.50
C SER A 251 7.95 2.77 1.86
N LEU A 252 8.00 3.58 2.92
CA LEU A 252 7.83 3.11 4.29
C LEU A 252 6.43 2.54 4.56
N THR A 253 5.44 2.84 3.71
CA THR A 253 4.10 2.21 3.77
C THR A 253 4.16 0.69 3.61
N GLU A 254 5.18 0.17 2.92
CA GLU A 254 5.40 -1.27 2.75
C GLU A 254 5.61 -2.00 4.09
N LEU A 255 6.08 -1.29 5.12
CA LEU A 255 6.28 -1.87 6.46
C LEU A 255 4.98 -2.37 7.09
N TYR A 256 3.85 -1.69 6.85
CA TYR A 256 2.56 -2.17 7.33
C TYR A 256 2.26 -3.59 6.84
N LEU A 257 2.49 -3.88 5.56
CA LEU A 257 2.24 -5.21 5.00
C LEU A 257 3.21 -6.25 5.54
N LEU A 258 4.46 -5.86 5.79
CA LEU A 258 5.46 -6.71 6.41
C LEU A 258 5.04 -7.08 7.85
N PHE A 259 4.59 -6.11 8.63
CA PHE A 259 4.07 -6.36 9.99
C PHE A 259 2.76 -7.15 9.98
N LYS A 260 1.93 -6.96 8.98
CA LYS A 260 0.72 -7.78 8.78
C LYS A 260 1.05 -9.27 8.62
N TYR A 261 2.18 -9.62 7.99
CA TYR A 261 2.66 -10.99 7.96
C TYR A 261 3.21 -11.47 9.29
N LEU A 262 4.13 -10.71 9.88
CA LEU A 262 5.03 -11.19 10.92
C LEU A 262 4.66 -10.76 12.34
N ARG A 263 3.86 -9.70 12.52
CA ARG A 263 3.52 -9.14 13.83
C ARG A 263 2.00 -8.89 14.02
N PRO A 264 1.11 -9.83 13.66
CA PRO A 264 -0.33 -9.60 13.74
C PRO A 264 -0.82 -9.36 15.16
N LYS A 265 -0.32 -10.09 16.17
CA LYS A 265 -0.71 -9.92 17.57
C LYS A 265 -0.20 -8.60 18.15
N GLU A 266 1.00 -8.18 17.74
CA GLU A 266 1.56 -6.90 18.17
C GLU A 266 0.78 -5.72 17.57
N LEU A 267 0.37 -5.83 16.30
CA LEU A 267 -0.53 -4.86 15.67
C LEU A 267 -1.88 -4.80 16.38
N GLU A 268 -2.44 -5.94 16.74
CA GLU A 268 -3.69 -6.02 17.52
C GLU A 268 -3.55 -5.42 18.90
N ARG A 269 -2.43 -5.69 19.61
CA ARG A 269 -2.12 -5.11 20.92
C ARG A 269 -2.06 -3.60 20.91
N GLN A 270 -1.61 -3.01 19.79
CA GLN A 270 -1.54 -1.57 19.58
C GLN A 270 -2.82 -0.99 18.94
N ASP A 271 -3.88 -1.80 18.78
CA ASP A 271 -5.14 -1.44 18.12
C ASP A 271 -4.97 -0.99 16.65
N ILE A 272 -3.96 -1.53 15.96
CA ILE A 272 -3.68 -1.28 14.54
C ILE A 272 -4.31 -2.40 13.70
N ARG A 273 -5.63 -2.33 13.47
CA ARG A 273 -6.38 -3.39 12.77
C ARG A 273 -6.37 -3.24 11.26
N CYS A 274 -6.08 -2.06 10.74
CA CYS A 274 -6.08 -1.78 9.30
C CYS A 274 -4.97 -0.78 8.93
N PHE A 275 -4.73 -0.63 7.63
CA PHE A 275 -3.74 0.31 7.12
C PHE A 275 -4.00 1.75 7.59
N ASP A 276 -5.25 2.18 7.62
CA ASP A 276 -5.61 3.55 8.01
C ASP A 276 -5.26 3.86 9.46
N ALA A 277 -5.39 2.87 10.37
CA ALA A 277 -4.95 2.99 11.76
C ALA A 277 -3.43 3.12 11.85
N TRP A 278 -2.68 2.30 11.12
CA TRP A 278 -1.22 2.39 11.04
C TRP A 278 -0.76 3.74 10.49
N ALA A 279 -1.37 4.18 9.40
CA ALA A 279 -1.07 5.45 8.77
C ALA A 279 -1.38 6.66 9.67
N ALA A 280 -2.43 6.58 10.49
CA ALA A 280 -2.76 7.62 11.46
C ALA A 280 -1.68 7.81 12.53
N ILE A 281 -0.90 6.75 12.84
CA ILE A 281 0.17 6.79 13.83
C ILE A 281 1.49 7.25 13.21
N PHE A 282 1.85 6.74 12.01
CA PHE A 282 3.19 6.85 11.45
C PHE A 282 3.28 7.71 10.20
N ALA A 283 2.16 8.06 9.57
CA ALA A 283 2.16 8.83 8.33
C ALA A 283 1.32 10.09 8.44
N LYS A 284 1.76 11.16 7.79
CA LYS A 284 1.01 12.41 7.67
C LYS A 284 0.54 12.55 6.23
N LYS A 285 -0.75 12.77 6.09
CA LYS A 285 -1.35 13.12 4.81
C LYS A 285 -0.90 14.49 4.37
N THR A 286 -0.53 14.60 3.09
CA THR A 286 -0.39 15.86 2.39
C THR A 286 -1.39 15.93 1.27
N THR A 287 -1.77 17.13 0.98
CA THR A 287 -2.62 17.43 -0.15
C THR A 287 -1.73 17.86 -1.31
N ASP A 288 -1.65 17.01 -2.33
CA ASP A 288 -1.04 17.36 -3.61
C ASP A 288 -2.12 17.77 -4.60
N PHE A 289 -1.80 18.71 -5.50
CA PHE A 289 -2.68 19.11 -6.57
C PHE A 289 -2.33 18.35 -7.85
N GLU A 290 -3.34 17.75 -8.46
CA GLU A 290 -3.23 17.16 -9.79
C GLU A 290 -4.26 17.83 -10.72
N PHE A 291 -3.91 17.93 -12.00
CA PHE A 291 -4.89 18.32 -13.01
C PHE A 291 -5.85 17.16 -13.27
N ASN A 292 -7.14 17.46 -13.21
CA ASN A 292 -8.14 16.50 -13.66
C ASN A 292 -8.30 16.55 -15.20
N VAL A 293 -9.16 15.69 -15.70
CA VAL A 293 -9.49 15.56 -17.13
C VAL A 293 -9.93 16.88 -17.79
N THR A 294 -10.47 17.80 -17.01
CA THR A 294 -10.99 19.10 -17.45
C THR A 294 -10.01 20.25 -17.23
N ASN A 295 -8.70 19.97 -17.07
CA ASN A 295 -7.67 20.96 -16.75
C ASN A 295 -7.88 21.76 -15.45
N ASN A 296 -8.79 21.30 -14.59
CA ASN A 296 -8.96 21.90 -13.27
C ASN A 296 -8.00 21.26 -12.27
N ILE A 297 -7.44 22.08 -11.40
CA ILE A 297 -6.62 21.61 -10.28
C ILE A 297 -7.52 20.90 -9.28
N VAL A 298 -7.33 19.59 -9.12
CA VAL A 298 -7.98 18.78 -8.10
C VAL A 298 -7.01 18.41 -7.00
N GLN A 299 -7.49 18.48 -5.80
CA GLN A 299 -6.76 18.16 -4.61
C GLN A 299 -6.77 16.64 -4.40
N LYS A 300 -5.59 16.02 -4.29
CA LYS A 300 -5.45 14.62 -3.89
C LYS A 300 -4.66 14.49 -2.60
N GLU A 301 -5.17 13.67 -1.69
CA GLU A 301 -4.46 13.33 -0.45
C GLU A 301 -3.46 12.19 -0.70
N ARG A 302 -2.22 12.37 -0.22
CA ARG A 302 -1.16 11.35 -0.27
C ARG A 302 -0.44 11.24 1.05
N PHE A 303 0.06 10.04 1.37
CA PHE A 303 1.00 9.84 2.45
C PHE A 303 2.40 10.12 1.93
N ARG A 304 2.97 11.25 2.30
CA ARG A 304 4.30 11.67 1.89
C ARG A 304 5.25 11.80 3.06
N TYR A 305 4.75 12.31 4.17
CA TYR A 305 5.55 12.48 5.37
C TYR A 305 5.31 11.33 6.34
N PHE A 306 6.41 10.78 6.84
CA PHE A 306 6.38 9.82 7.93
C PHE A 306 6.81 10.50 9.20
N ILE A 307 6.03 10.27 10.26
CA ILE A 307 6.24 10.81 11.61
C ILE A 307 6.54 9.67 12.58
N LYS A 308 7.10 9.98 13.75
CA LYS A 308 7.52 8.96 14.73
C LYS A 308 8.44 7.91 14.11
N VAL A 309 9.33 8.36 13.24
CA VAL A 309 10.23 7.45 12.52
C VAL A 309 11.16 6.66 13.44
N PRO A 310 11.69 7.21 14.57
CA PRO A 310 12.45 6.41 15.52
C PRO A 310 11.64 5.25 16.12
N GLU A 311 10.37 5.47 16.45
CA GLU A 311 9.47 4.46 16.99
C GLU A 311 9.16 3.38 15.93
N LEU A 312 8.95 3.78 14.67
CA LEU A 312 8.76 2.86 13.56
C LEU A 312 10.03 2.03 13.29
N ALA A 313 11.20 2.65 13.34
CA ALA A 313 12.50 1.99 13.21
C ALA A 313 12.74 0.99 14.34
N ALA A 314 12.42 1.35 15.59
CA ALA A 314 12.53 0.45 16.73
C ALA A 314 11.62 -0.78 16.55
N PHE A 315 10.38 -0.58 16.11
CA PHE A 315 9.42 -1.65 15.85
C PHE A 315 9.89 -2.60 14.73
N TYR A 316 10.56 -2.07 13.71
CA TYR A 316 11.17 -2.86 12.64
C TYR A 316 12.43 -3.59 13.12
N ASN A 317 13.34 -2.90 13.82
CA ASN A 317 14.64 -3.45 14.22
C ASN A 317 14.52 -4.49 15.33
N GLU A 318 13.44 -4.50 16.11
CA GLU A 318 13.17 -5.51 17.13
C GLU A 318 13.17 -6.95 16.56
N ILE A 319 12.71 -7.11 15.31
CA ILE A 319 12.65 -8.42 14.62
C ILE A 319 13.59 -8.53 13.42
N THR A 320 14.49 -7.56 13.24
CA THR A 320 15.32 -7.45 12.01
C THR A 320 16.79 -7.37 12.37
N ASP A 321 17.61 -8.18 11.71
CA ASP A 321 19.05 -7.98 11.63
C ASP A 321 19.40 -7.33 10.28
N TYR A 322 19.83 -6.07 10.32
CA TYR A 322 20.22 -5.30 9.14
C TYR A 322 21.74 -5.22 9.04
N ARG A 323 22.31 -5.66 7.89
CA ARG A 323 23.76 -5.60 7.64
C ARG A 323 24.02 -5.14 6.21
N THR A 324 24.90 -4.17 6.08
CA THR A 324 25.50 -3.82 4.79
C THR A 324 26.65 -4.77 4.47
N ALA A 325 26.97 -4.94 3.20
CA ALA A 325 28.09 -5.78 2.79
C ALA A 325 29.44 -5.22 3.29
N GLU A 326 29.55 -3.90 3.44
CA GLU A 326 30.71 -3.24 4.04
C GLU A 326 30.85 -3.58 5.52
N ALA A 327 29.77 -3.49 6.30
CA ALA A 327 29.78 -3.84 7.73
C ALA A 327 30.13 -5.32 7.99
N VAL A 328 29.82 -6.20 7.04
CA VAL A 328 30.14 -7.63 7.09
C VAL A 328 31.61 -7.91 6.69
N GLY A 329 32.26 -6.95 6.02
CA GLY A 329 33.61 -7.13 5.48
C GLY A 329 33.65 -8.08 4.28
N VAL A 330 32.59 -8.09 3.46
CA VAL A 330 32.54 -8.90 2.24
C VAL A 330 33.62 -8.42 1.28
N ASP A 331 34.47 -9.35 0.83
CA ASP A 331 35.50 -9.06 -0.17
C ASP A 331 34.86 -8.85 -1.56
N ARG A 332 34.39 -7.62 -1.79
CA ARG A 332 33.78 -7.15 -3.05
C ARG A 332 34.41 -5.83 -3.46
N PRO A 333 34.37 -5.49 -4.76
CA PRO A 333 34.79 -4.17 -5.23
C PRO A 333 33.95 -3.07 -4.59
N GLN A 334 34.55 -1.91 -4.43
CA GLN A 334 33.81 -0.68 -4.09
C GLN A 334 33.04 -0.17 -5.29
N LYS A 335 31.83 0.36 -5.04
CA LYS A 335 31.05 1.07 -6.05
C LYS A 335 31.62 2.48 -6.22
N ASN A 336 32.03 2.83 -7.42
CA ASN A 336 32.36 4.20 -7.80
C ASN A 336 31.27 4.77 -8.70
N GLU A 337 30.37 5.56 -8.15
CA GLU A 337 29.23 6.14 -8.88
C GLU A 337 29.65 7.38 -9.63
N ILE A 338 29.39 7.42 -10.94
CA ILE A 338 29.73 8.51 -11.86
C ILE A 338 28.45 8.99 -12.53
N LEU A 339 28.01 10.20 -12.20
CA LEU A 339 26.93 10.87 -12.91
C LEU A 339 27.49 11.52 -14.18
N HIS A 340 27.12 10.98 -15.35
CA HIS A 340 27.52 11.51 -16.64
C HIS A 340 26.42 12.41 -17.21
N ASN A 341 26.57 13.72 -17.00
CA ASN A 341 25.64 14.73 -17.51
C ASN A 341 25.89 14.98 -19.00
N ILE A 342 24.82 15.01 -19.79
CA ILE A 342 24.83 15.20 -21.23
C ILE A 342 23.96 16.42 -21.53
N PRO A 343 24.49 17.45 -22.21
CA PRO A 343 23.66 18.57 -22.69
C PRO A 343 22.56 18.05 -23.62
N PRO A 344 21.34 18.59 -23.58
CA PRO A 344 20.31 18.23 -24.51
C PRO A 344 20.71 18.59 -25.95
N THR A 345 20.37 17.75 -26.92
CA THR A 345 20.50 18.08 -28.33
C THR A 345 19.49 19.17 -28.74
N PRO A 346 19.70 19.91 -29.85
CA PRO A 346 18.74 20.92 -30.28
C PRO A 346 17.34 20.36 -30.49
N GLU A 347 17.20 19.13 -30.99
CA GLU A 347 15.93 18.43 -31.16
C GLU A 347 15.28 18.10 -29.83
N GLN A 348 16.08 17.74 -28.81
CA GLN A 348 15.59 17.49 -27.47
C GLN A 348 15.11 18.79 -26.81
N GLU A 349 15.82 19.92 -27.00
CA GLU A 349 15.40 21.23 -26.48
C GLU A 349 14.06 21.67 -27.09
N ASP A 350 13.89 21.52 -28.42
CA ASP A 350 12.61 21.79 -29.09
C ASP A 350 11.50 20.90 -28.57
N PHE A 351 11.78 19.62 -28.42
CA PHE A 351 10.79 18.68 -27.90
C PHE A 351 10.43 18.93 -26.43
N ILE A 352 11.35 19.42 -25.61
CA ILE A 352 11.06 19.87 -24.23
C ILE A 352 9.99 20.97 -24.27
N GLN A 353 10.10 21.94 -25.17
CA GLN A 353 9.10 23.01 -25.32
C GLN A 353 7.73 22.44 -25.73
N LYS A 354 7.71 21.50 -26.70
CA LYS A 354 6.49 20.79 -27.11
C LYS A 354 5.85 20.01 -25.94
N LEU A 355 6.65 19.35 -25.10
CA LEU A 355 6.15 18.67 -23.91
C LEU A 355 5.56 19.65 -22.89
N MET A 356 6.17 20.82 -22.71
CA MET A 356 5.67 21.88 -21.84
C MET A 356 4.30 22.37 -22.31
N GLU A 357 4.16 22.61 -23.61
CA GLU A 357 2.91 23.06 -24.21
C GLU A 357 1.82 21.97 -24.15
N PHE A 358 2.15 20.72 -24.46
CA PHE A 358 1.25 19.59 -24.28
C PHE A 358 0.78 19.45 -22.82
N ALA A 359 1.70 19.57 -21.87
CA ALA A 359 1.36 19.47 -20.46
C ALA A 359 0.40 20.58 -20.02
N LYS A 360 0.52 21.80 -20.58
CA LYS A 360 -0.38 22.94 -20.32
C LYS A 360 -1.74 22.77 -21.00
N THR A 361 -1.76 22.45 -22.28
CA THR A 361 -2.96 22.49 -23.12
C THR A 361 -3.71 21.16 -23.16
N GLY A 362 -2.99 20.03 -23.05
CA GLY A 362 -3.53 18.69 -23.32
C GLY A 362 -3.64 18.35 -24.80
N ASP A 363 -3.19 19.26 -25.69
CA ASP A 363 -3.22 19.03 -27.14
C ASP A 363 -2.10 18.05 -27.55
N ALA A 364 -2.48 16.82 -27.80
CA ALA A 364 -1.58 15.74 -28.20
C ALA A 364 -1.05 15.90 -29.64
N THR A 365 -1.66 16.75 -30.46
CA THR A 365 -1.20 17.01 -31.83
C THR A 365 0.17 17.66 -31.85
N ILE A 366 0.51 18.43 -30.81
CA ILE A 366 1.84 19.05 -30.60
C ILE A 366 2.95 17.99 -30.54
N LEU A 367 2.60 16.78 -30.00
CA LEU A 367 3.53 15.64 -29.93
C LEU A 367 3.47 14.73 -31.18
N GLY A 368 2.80 15.14 -32.24
CA GLY A 368 2.60 14.32 -33.43
C GLY A 368 1.62 13.15 -33.26
N ARG A 369 0.74 13.21 -32.26
CA ARG A 369 -0.28 12.19 -31.97
C ARG A 369 -1.65 12.63 -32.44
N LEU A 370 -2.58 11.64 -32.53
CA LEU A 370 -4.01 11.93 -32.57
C LEU A 370 -4.48 12.55 -31.24
N PRO A 371 -5.57 13.34 -31.26
CA PRO A 371 -6.17 13.88 -30.05
C PRO A 371 -6.43 12.80 -29.00
N LEU A 372 -6.27 13.14 -27.73
CA LEU A 372 -6.45 12.18 -26.63
C LEU A 372 -7.90 11.71 -26.53
N SER A 373 -8.09 10.43 -26.28
CA SER A 373 -9.37 9.87 -25.87
C SER A 373 -9.68 10.27 -24.42
N GLU A 374 -10.95 10.16 -23.98
CA GLU A 374 -11.35 10.47 -22.59
C GLU A 374 -10.56 9.70 -21.53
N THR A 375 -10.11 8.49 -21.86
CA THR A 375 -9.26 7.67 -20.97
C THR A 375 -7.81 8.16 -20.95
N GLU A 376 -7.29 8.59 -22.09
CA GLU A 376 -5.93 9.12 -22.20
C GLU A 376 -5.82 10.53 -21.61
N GLU A 377 -6.85 11.36 -21.67
CA GLU A 377 -6.88 12.65 -20.99
C GLU A 377 -6.66 12.48 -19.47
N LYS A 378 -7.24 11.43 -18.87
CA LYS A 378 -7.00 11.08 -17.44
C LYS A 378 -5.55 10.66 -17.17
N ALA A 379 -4.86 10.19 -18.20
CA ALA A 379 -3.47 9.73 -18.15
C ALA A 379 -2.49 10.73 -18.78
N LYS A 380 -2.90 11.96 -19.06
CA LYS A 380 -2.11 12.98 -19.77
C LYS A 380 -0.68 13.10 -19.21
N MET A 381 -0.54 13.20 -17.89
CA MET A 381 0.77 13.32 -17.26
C MET A 381 1.62 12.05 -17.36
N LEU A 382 0.99 10.88 -17.38
CA LEU A 382 1.69 9.62 -17.63
C LEU A 382 2.22 9.56 -19.07
N ILE A 383 1.42 10.03 -20.03
CA ILE A 383 1.83 10.15 -21.43
C ILE A 383 3.02 11.12 -21.56
N ALA A 384 2.92 12.30 -20.95
CA ALA A 384 4.03 13.28 -20.94
C ALA A 384 5.31 12.70 -20.32
N THR A 385 5.18 11.94 -19.24
CA THR A 385 6.32 11.26 -18.58
C THR A 385 6.94 10.20 -19.49
N ASP A 386 6.13 9.40 -20.21
CA ASP A 386 6.63 8.40 -21.17
C ASP A 386 7.40 9.06 -22.31
N TYR A 387 6.86 10.13 -22.87
CA TYR A 387 7.55 10.90 -23.91
C TYR A 387 8.84 11.58 -23.39
N ALA A 388 8.83 12.13 -22.18
CA ALA A 388 10.04 12.70 -21.56
C ALA A 388 11.13 11.65 -21.35
N ARG A 389 10.77 10.42 -20.98
CA ARG A 389 11.73 9.30 -20.84
C ARG A 389 12.29 8.87 -22.20
N LYS A 390 11.44 8.75 -23.23
CA LYS A 390 11.86 8.40 -24.59
C LYS A 390 12.76 9.46 -25.17
N MET A 391 12.39 10.72 -25.06
CA MET A 391 13.18 11.87 -25.50
C MET A 391 14.57 11.89 -24.85
N ALA A 392 14.62 11.68 -23.53
CA ALA A 392 15.89 11.67 -22.80
C ALA A 392 16.78 10.46 -23.18
N LEU A 393 16.20 9.37 -23.64
CA LEU A 393 16.96 8.20 -24.10
C LEU A 393 17.44 8.37 -25.55
N ASP A 394 16.52 8.58 -26.48
CA ASP A 394 16.80 8.87 -27.90
C ASP A 394 15.54 9.40 -28.61
N MET A 395 15.67 10.51 -29.36
CA MET A 395 14.56 11.12 -30.08
C MET A 395 13.95 10.21 -31.13
N ARG A 396 14.72 9.29 -31.72
CA ARG A 396 14.25 8.29 -32.68
C ARG A 396 13.24 7.28 -32.10
N MET A 397 13.12 7.21 -30.79
CA MET A 397 12.02 6.45 -30.14
C MET A 397 10.66 7.12 -30.26
N ILE A 398 10.64 8.42 -30.56
CA ILE A 398 9.43 9.23 -30.69
C ILE A 398 9.15 9.46 -32.19
N ASP A 399 10.14 9.96 -32.89
CA ASP A 399 10.10 10.21 -34.31
C ASP A 399 11.28 9.51 -35.00
N PRO A 400 11.03 8.40 -35.72
CA PRO A 400 12.07 7.67 -36.44
C PRO A 400 12.77 8.46 -37.54
N THR A 401 12.27 9.63 -37.92
CA THR A 401 12.87 10.51 -38.95
C THR A 401 13.97 11.42 -38.37
N CYS A 402 14.11 11.50 -37.05
CA CYS A 402 15.18 12.23 -36.39
C CYS A 402 16.55 11.64 -36.78
N GLU A 403 17.53 12.52 -36.95
CA GLU A 403 18.89 12.12 -37.28
C GLU A 403 19.65 11.59 -36.03
N ASP A 404 20.72 10.84 -36.29
CA ASP A 404 21.62 10.40 -35.23
C ASP A 404 22.56 11.55 -34.83
N HIS A 405 22.37 12.08 -33.61
CA HIS A 405 23.21 13.18 -33.13
C HIS A 405 24.44 12.64 -32.40
N PRO A 406 25.66 13.20 -32.68
CA PRO A 406 26.91 12.72 -32.05
C PRO A 406 26.95 12.87 -30.52
N ASP A 407 26.18 13.79 -29.97
CA ASP A 407 26.10 14.05 -28.53
C ASP A 407 24.80 13.52 -27.92
N ASN A 408 24.09 12.60 -28.56
CA ASN A 408 22.97 11.93 -27.91
C ASN A 408 23.44 10.89 -26.88
N LYS A 409 22.53 10.42 -26.03
CA LYS A 409 22.86 9.48 -24.96
C LYS A 409 23.43 8.16 -25.49
N ALA A 410 22.95 7.67 -26.63
CA ALA A 410 23.44 6.45 -27.27
C ALA A 410 24.90 6.61 -27.70
N SER A 411 25.28 7.75 -28.27
CA SER A 411 26.65 8.05 -28.69
C SER A 411 27.60 8.18 -27.51
N HIS A 412 27.17 8.90 -26.45
CA HIS A 412 27.97 8.98 -25.21
C HIS A 412 28.17 7.64 -24.55
N CYS A 413 27.13 6.79 -24.50
CA CYS A 413 27.23 5.45 -23.95
C CYS A 413 28.17 4.57 -24.76
N ALA A 414 28.06 4.57 -26.10
CA ALA A 414 28.95 3.82 -26.98
C ALA A 414 30.42 4.22 -26.77
N LYS A 415 30.70 5.52 -26.71
CA LYS A 415 32.04 6.05 -26.43
C LYS A 415 32.58 5.54 -25.07
N MET A 416 31.80 5.69 -24.01
CA MET A 416 32.24 5.25 -22.68
C MET A 416 32.47 3.73 -22.64
N ILE A 417 31.61 2.94 -23.25
CA ILE A 417 31.80 1.48 -23.35
C ILE A 417 33.10 1.17 -24.09
N ALA A 418 33.36 1.85 -25.20
CA ALA A 418 34.60 1.67 -25.98
C ALA A 418 35.86 2.05 -25.19
N ASP A 419 35.81 3.15 -24.41
CA ASP A 419 36.91 3.59 -23.57
C ASP A 419 37.26 2.53 -22.50
N TYR A 420 36.25 1.94 -21.84
CA TYR A 420 36.46 0.85 -20.88
C TYR A 420 36.88 -0.42 -21.57
N TYR A 421 36.32 -0.74 -22.75
CA TYR A 421 36.71 -1.92 -23.54
C TYR A 421 38.22 -1.89 -23.87
N HIS A 422 38.71 -0.78 -24.40
CA HIS A 422 40.13 -0.63 -24.76
C HIS A 422 41.03 -0.53 -23.53
N ARG A 423 40.62 0.20 -22.48
CA ARG A 423 41.38 0.31 -21.22
C ARG A 423 41.66 -1.05 -20.58
N TYR A 424 40.71 -1.95 -20.62
CA TYR A 424 40.82 -3.29 -19.99
C TYR A 424 40.93 -4.41 -21.01
N ASP A 425 41.39 -4.15 -22.21
CA ASP A 425 41.50 -5.17 -23.28
C ASP A 425 42.48 -6.27 -22.92
N GLY A 426 43.65 -5.94 -22.39
CA GLY A 426 44.66 -6.90 -21.95
C GLY A 426 44.19 -7.89 -20.87
N HIS A 427 43.14 -7.52 -20.14
CA HIS A 427 42.54 -8.34 -19.06
C HIS A 427 41.15 -8.81 -19.38
N LYS A 428 40.61 -8.53 -20.55
CA LYS A 428 39.26 -8.89 -20.99
C LYS A 428 38.21 -8.44 -19.98
N GLY A 429 38.28 -7.18 -19.51
CA GLY A 429 37.31 -6.60 -18.59
C GLY A 429 35.95 -6.53 -19.26
N THR A 430 34.88 -6.83 -18.50
CA THR A 430 33.50 -6.88 -19.02
C THR A 430 32.63 -5.73 -18.46
N GLN A 431 31.54 -5.46 -19.16
CA GLN A 431 30.64 -4.35 -18.84
C GLN A 431 29.18 -4.78 -18.93
N PHE A 432 28.34 -4.29 -18.03
CA PHE A 432 26.90 -4.41 -18.13
C PHE A 432 26.28 -3.09 -18.60
N VAL A 433 25.26 -3.18 -19.44
CA VAL A 433 24.46 -2.03 -19.90
C VAL A 433 23.00 -2.27 -19.59
N PHE A 434 22.42 -1.41 -18.77
CA PHE A 434 21.04 -1.52 -18.31
C PHE A 434 20.15 -0.42 -18.91
N SER A 435 19.02 -0.83 -19.48
CA SER A 435 17.88 0.02 -19.78
C SER A 435 16.60 -0.80 -19.77
N ASP A 436 15.53 -0.22 -19.25
CA ASP A 436 14.17 -0.78 -19.31
C ASP A 436 13.38 -0.26 -20.50
N LEU A 437 13.92 0.75 -21.20
CA LEU A 437 13.40 1.30 -22.45
C LEU A 437 14.35 1.05 -23.62
N GLY A 438 13.82 1.05 -24.85
CA GLY A 438 14.62 0.88 -26.06
C GLY A 438 15.35 -0.46 -26.12
N THR A 439 14.83 -1.50 -25.47
CA THR A 439 15.40 -2.83 -25.42
C THR A 439 15.36 -3.54 -26.77
N TYR A 440 16.22 -4.52 -26.94
CA TYR A 440 16.34 -5.27 -28.20
C TYR A 440 15.01 -5.88 -28.65
N ARG A 441 14.62 -5.59 -29.91
CA ARG A 441 13.51 -6.18 -30.65
C ARG A 441 13.97 -6.54 -32.06
N PRO A 442 13.89 -7.81 -32.46
CA PRO A 442 14.29 -8.21 -33.80
C PRO A 442 13.46 -7.51 -34.89
N GLY A 443 14.12 -6.93 -35.89
CA GLY A 443 13.46 -6.28 -37.03
C GLY A 443 12.95 -4.88 -36.80
N GLU A 444 13.05 -4.34 -35.57
CA GLU A 444 12.69 -2.96 -35.25
C GLU A 444 13.94 -2.19 -34.80
N TRP A 445 14.01 -0.89 -35.15
CA TRP A 445 15.03 0.00 -34.58
C TRP A 445 14.86 0.06 -33.05
N ASN A 446 15.95 -0.04 -32.32
CA ASN A 446 15.99 0.09 -30.87
C ASN A 446 17.35 0.58 -30.40
N VAL A 447 17.39 1.19 -29.23
CA VAL A 447 18.59 1.82 -28.69
C VAL A 447 19.74 0.82 -28.46
N TYR A 448 19.42 -0.41 -28.05
CA TYR A 448 20.43 -1.47 -27.86
C TYR A 448 21.15 -1.78 -29.17
N SER A 449 20.39 -2.01 -30.25
CA SER A 449 20.94 -2.29 -31.57
C SER A 449 21.73 -1.11 -32.12
N GLU A 450 21.30 0.13 -31.84
CA GLU A 450 21.99 1.33 -32.24
C GLU A 450 23.34 1.49 -31.52
N ILE A 451 23.40 1.30 -30.22
CA ILE A 451 24.67 1.32 -29.48
C ILE A 451 25.59 0.21 -29.96
N LYS A 452 25.06 -1.00 -30.21
CA LYS A 452 25.85 -2.11 -30.76
C LYS A 452 26.41 -1.77 -32.13
N ARG A 453 25.61 -1.15 -33.02
CA ARG A 453 26.08 -0.67 -34.34
C ARG A 453 27.26 0.31 -34.19
N LYS A 454 27.11 1.32 -33.31
CA LYS A 454 28.19 2.30 -33.05
C LYS A 454 29.45 1.63 -32.51
N LEU A 455 29.30 0.67 -31.58
CA LEU A 455 30.45 -0.06 -31.04
C LEU A 455 31.19 -0.85 -32.10
N ILE A 456 30.50 -1.40 -33.10
CA ILE A 456 31.08 -2.16 -34.21
C ILE A 456 31.69 -1.21 -35.24
N GLU A 457 30.89 -0.25 -35.73
CA GLU A 457 31.27 0.59 -36.90
C GLU A 457 32.22 1.71 -36.52
N ASP A 458 32.00 2.40 -35.39
CA ASP A 458 32.77 3.57 -34.99
C ASP A 458 33.98 3.21 -34.14
N TYR A 459 33.91 2.12 -33.35
CA TYR A 459 34.95 1.74 -32.37
C TYR A 459 35.58 0.39 -32.63
N GLY A 460 35.18 -0.36 -33.66
CA GLY A 460 35.82 -1.58 -34.12
C GLY A 460 35.70 -2.79 -33.18
N ILE A 461 34.71 -2.79 -32.27
CA ILE A 461 34.50 -3.86 -31.32
C ILE A 461 33.80 -5.04 -32.01
N PRO A 462 34.31 -6.28 -31.89
CA PRO A 462 33.73 -7.44 -32.57
C PRO A 462 32.28 -7.70 -32.14
N SER A 463 31.38 -7.90 -33.12
CA SER A 463 29.96 -8.18 -32.86
C SER A 463 29.74 -9.40 -31.95
N SER A 464 30.63 -10.39 -32.00
CA SER A 464 30.59 -11.60 -31.18
C SER A 464 30.76 -11.32 -29.67
N GLU A 465 31.45 -10.22 -29.33
CA GLU A 465 31.74 -9.85 -27.95
C GLU A 465 30.63 -8.98 -27.32
N ILE A 466 29.61 -8.60 -28.12
CA ILE A 466 28.47 -7.80 -27.68
C ILE A 466 27.19 -8.63 -27.78
N ARG A 467 26.51 -8.86 -26.64
CA ARG A 467 25.30 -9.68 -26.57
C ARG A 467 24.15 -8.96 -25.88
N PHE A 468 22.94 -9.33 -26.28
CA PHE A 468 21.70 -8.93 -25.62
C PHE A 468 21.12 -10.13 -24.86
N ILE A 469 20.77 -9.98 -23.60
CA ILE A 469 20.18 -11.08 -22.83
C ILE A 469 18.84 -11.53 -23.42
N GLN A 470 18.13 -10.65 -24.12
CA GLN A 470 16.87 -10.94 -24.83
C GLN A 470 17.03 -11.93 -25.99
N GLU A 471 18.24 -12.13 -26.50
CA GLU A 471 18.53 -13.15 -27.52
C GLU A 471 18.47 -14.58 -26.95
N CYS A 472 18.57 -14.73 -25.63
CA CYS A 472 18.55 -16.02 -24.96
C CYS A 472 17.14 -16.58 -24.83
N LYS A 473 16.77 -17.51 -25.71
CA LYS A 473 15.42 -18.11 -25.76
C LYS A 473 15.15 -19.10 -24.64
N ASN A 474 16.18 -19.64 -24.00
CA ASN A 474 16.08 -20.64 -22.94
C ASN A 474 17.16 -20.46 -21.89
N GLU A 475 17.05 -21.20 -20.80
CA GLU A 475 17.97 -21.10 -19.67
C GLU A 475 19.39 -21.60 -20.01
N SER A 476 19.51 -22.58 -20.90
CA SER A 476 20.82 -23.07 -21.35
C SER A 476 21.60 -21.99 -22.11
N ALA A 477 20.94 -21.27 -23.04
CA ALA A 477 21.54 -20.15 -23.76
C ALA A 477 21.94 -19.03 -22.80
N ARG A 478 21.11 -18.75 -21.79
CA ARG A 478 21.43 -17.77 -20.76
C ARG A 478 22.66 -18.15 -19.94
N LYS A 479 22.76 -19.40 -19.50
CA LYS A 479 23.95 -19.92 -18.80
C LYS A 479 25.19 -19.82 -19.66
N ALA A 480 25.11 -20.10 -20.96
CA ALA A 480 26.23 -19.98 -21.90
C ALA A 480 26.74 -18.53 -22.01
N VAL A 481 25.83 -17.53 -22.10
CA VAL A 481 26.23 -16.12 -22.13
C VAL A 481 26.87 -15.68 -20.81
N ILE A 482 26.35 -16.13 -19.67
CA ILE A 482 26.95 -15.87 -18.36
C ILE A 482 28.35 -16.45 -18.25
N ALA A 483 28.55 -17.69 -18.71
CA ALA A 483 29.89 -18.32 -18.76
C ALA A 483 30.85 -17.54 -19.66
N ALA A 484 30.40 -17.15 -20.86
CA ALA A 484 31.17 -16.35 -21.80
C ALA A 484 31.57 -14.96 -21.24
N MET A 485 30.72 -14.31 -20.45
CA MET A 485 31.04 -13.09 -19.69
C MET A 485 32.15 -13.36 -18.66
N ASN A 486 32.01 -14.40 -17.87
CA ASN A 486 33.01 -14.76 -16.85
C ASN A 486 34.38 -15.22 -17.46
N GLU A 487 34.40 -15.72 -18.68
CA GLU A 487 35.59 -16.06 -19.44
C GLU A 487 36.20 -14.86 -20.17
N GLY A 488 35.35 -13.80 -20.43
CA GLY A 488 35.77 -12.62 -21.17
C GLY A 488 35.68 -12.76 -22.69
N SER A 489 34.99 -13.78 -23.20
CA SER A 489 34.68 -13.94 -24.63
C SER A 489 33.49 -13.08 -25.06
N VAL A 490 32.59 -12.76 -24.13
CA VAL A 490 31.59 -11.66 -24.24
C VAL A 490 32.02 -10.53 -23.32
N ARG A 491 32.19 -9.33 -23.85
CA ARG A 491 32.73 -8.19 -23.13
C ARG A 491 31.65 -7.17 -22.73
N VAL A 492 30.55 -7.11 -23.48
CA VAL A 492 29.46 -6.19 -23.24
C VAL A 492 28.13 -6.92 -23.27
N LEU A 493 27.41 -6.88 -22.16
CA LEU A 493 26.09 -7.51 -22.01
C LEU A 493 25.00 -6.48 -21.70
N PHE A 494 24.04 -6.38 -22.60
CA PHE A 494 22.86 -5.52 -22.45
C PHE A 494 21.67 -6.28 -21.85
N GLY A 495 20.90 -5.61 -21.01
CA GLY A 495 19.65 -6.16 -20.54
C GLY A 495 18.83 -5.22 -19.67
N SER A 496 17.57 -5.57 -19.50
CA SER A 496 16.65 -4.85 -18.61
C SER A 496 16.79 -5.28 -17.14
N THR A 497 16.26 -4.49 -16.22
CA THR A 497 16.22 -4.84 -14.79
C THR A 497 15.59 -6.22 -14.56
N SER A 498 14.49 -6.54 -15.26
CA SER A 498 13.78 -7.80 -15.12
C SER A 498 14.59 -9.00 -15.63
N MET A 499 15.42 -8.81 -16.66
CA MET A 499 16.17 -9.89 -17.31
C MET A 499 17.55 -10.12 -16.69
N LEU A 500 18.26 -9.07 -16.31
CA LEU A 500 19.60 -9.12 -15.73
C LEU A 500 19.62 -8.85 -14.22
N GLY A 501 18.61 -8.18 -13.68
CA GLY A 501 18.57 -7.75 -12.28
C GLY A 501 18.51 -8.88 -11.25
N THR A 502 18.17 -10.12 -11.64
CA THR A 502 18.09 -11.27 -10.72
C THR A 502 18.75 -12.51 -11.34
N GLY A 503 19.42 -13.32 -10.51
CA GLY A 503 19.90 -14.64 -10.88
C GLY A 503 21.06 -14.68 -11.87
N VAL A 504 21.75 -13.58 -12.16
CA VAL A 504 22.89 -13.51 -13.08
C VAL A 504 24.19 -13.37 -12.29
N ASN A 505 25.10 -14.34 -12.44
CA ASN A 505 26.43 -14.40 -11.78
C ASN A 505 27.53 -14.25 -12.83
N ALA A 506 27.65 -13.07 -13.43
CA ALA A 506 28.62 -12.78 -14.49
C ALA A 506 29.61 -11.67 -14.10
N GLN A 507 29.95 -11.55 -12.81
CA GLN A 507 30.73 -10.46 -12.24
C GLN A 507 32.23 -10.61 -12.29
N LYS A 508 32.78 -11.80 -12.61
CA LYS A 508 34.22 -12.09 -12.42
C LYS A 508 35.15 -11.06 -13.08
N ARG A 509 34.74 -10.49 -14.18
CA ARG A 509 35.53 -9.55 -14.99
C ARG A 509 34.92 -8.17 -15.11
N CYS A 510 33.84 -7.86 -14.36
CA CYS A 510 33.09 -6.61 -14.50
C CYS A 510 33.91 -5.41 -14.01
N VAL A 511 34.13 -4.43 -14.87
CA VAL A 511 34.83 -3.18 -14.58
C VAL A 511 33.92 -1.95 -14.62
N ALA A 512 32.80 -2.04 -15.35
CA ALA A 512 31.85 -0.94 -15.45
C ALA A 512 30.39 -1.42 -15.58
N ILE A 513 29.47 -0.62 -15.09
CA ILE A 513 28.03 -0.76 -15.24
C ILE A 513 27.48 0.55 -15.79
N HIS A 514 26.71 0.48 -16.84
CA HIS A 514 26.13 1.62 -17.53
C HIS A 514 24.62 1.62 -17.33
N HIS A 515 24.07 2.67 -16.73
CA HIS A 515 22.63 2.91 -16.60
C HIS A 515 22.17 3.95 -17.63
N LEU A 516 21.64 3.48 -18.77
CA LEU A 516 21.08 4.34 -19.81
C LEU A 516 19.80 5.03 -19.33
N ASP A 517 18.99 4.34 -18.53
CA ASP A 517 17.86 4.90 -17.85
C ASP A 517 17.95 4.62 -16.33
N THR A 518 17.37 5.51 -15.53
CA THR A 518 17.26 5.32 -14.10
C THR A 518 15.94 4.62 -13.77
N PRO A 519 15.95 3.52 -13.01
CA PRO A 519 14.69 2.89 -12.59
C PRO A 519 13.90 3.78 -11.62
N TRP A 520 12.65 3.44 -11.36
CA TRP A 520 11.80 4.21 -10.44
C TRP A 520 12.03 3.86 -8.97
N ARG A 521 12.63 2.70 -8.68
CA ARG A 521 12.81 2.17 -7.34
C ARG A 521 14.28 2.08 -6.98
N PRO A 522 14.65 2.52 -5.76
CA PRO A 522 16.01 2.32 -5.26
C PRO A 522 16.46 0.87 -5.27
N SER A 523 15.55 -0.06 -4.99
CA SER A 523 15.81 -1.49 -5.02
C SER A 523 16.25 -2.00 -6.40
N ASP A 524 15.64 -1.49 -7.46
CA ASP A 524 15.96 -1.91 -8.83
C ASP A 524 17.36 -1.42 -9.25
N LEU A 525 17.73 -0.19 -8.83
CA LEU A 525 19.08 0.34 -9.03
C LEU A 525 20.11 -0.49 -8.26
N ALA A 526 19.85 -0.78 -7.00
CA ALA A 526 20.70 -1.61 -6.16
C ALA A 526 20.85 -3.05 -6.72
N GLN A 527 19.80 -3.61 -7.31
CA GLN A 527 19.86 -4.93 -7.99
C GLN A 527 20.73 -4.89 -9.24
N ARG A 528 20.64 -3.82 -10.06
CA ARG A 528 21.51 -3.64 -11.23
C ARG A 528 22.96 -3.51 -10.79
N ASP A 529 23.27 -2.66 -9.83
CA ASP A 529 24.62 -2.46 -9.30
C ASP A 529 25.21 -3.75 -8.72
N GLY A 530 24.41 -4.52 -7.98
CA GLY A 530 24.80 -5.79 -7.41
C GLY A 530 25.15 -6.89 -8.43
N ARG A 531 25.05 -6.63 -9.74
CA ARG A 531 25.53 -7.57 -10.78
C ARG A 531 27.03 -7.48 -11.00
N GLY A 532 27.63 -6.32 -10.86
CA GLY A 532 29.09 -6.12 -11.01
C GLY A 532 29.79 -5.84 -9.67
N VAL A 533 29.14 -5.08 -8.79
CA VAL A 533 29.65 -4.79 -7.43
C VAL A 533 29.38 -6.00 -6.51
N ARG A 534 30.08 -7.09 -6.76
CA ARG A 534 29.83 -8.37 -6.09
C ARG A 534 31.11 -9.11 -5.79
N ALA A 535 31.10 -9.96 -4.76
CA ALA A 535 32.21 -10.83 -4.42
C ALA A 535 32.60 -11.76 -5.60
N GLY A 536 33.88 -12.06 -5.73
CA GLY A 536 34.43 -12.87 -6.81
C GLY A 536 34.69 -12.12 -8.11
N ASN A 537 34.70 -10.78 -8.08
CA ASN A 537 35.15 -9.95 -9.20
C ASN A 537 36.69 -9.83 -9.15
N GLU A 538 37.34 -10.68 -9.93
CA GLU A 538 38.81 -10.79 -9.94
C GLU A 538 39.49 -9.63 -10.65
N ILE A 539 38.93 -9.19 -11.79
CA ILE A 539 39.55 -8.14 -12.61
C ILE A 539 39.44 -6.77 -11.91
N ALA A 540 38.30 -6.46 -11.30
CA ALA A 540 38.18 -5.20 -10.55
C ALA A 540 39.18 -5.18 -9.40
N LYS A 541 39.33 -6.27 -8.68
CA LYS A 541 40.26 -6.40 -7.56
C LYS A 541 41.72 -6.24 -7.96
N LEU A 542 42.14 -6.84 -9.07
CA LEU A 542 43.54 -6.89 -9.46
C LEU A 542 43.99 -5.72 -10.33
N TYR A 543 43.08 -5.14 -11.14
CA TYR A 543 43.42 -4.21 -12.20
C TYR A 543 42.63 -2.93 -12.25
N ALA A 544 41.62 -2.75 -11.37
CA ALA A 544 40.77 -1.55 -11.30
C ALA A 544 40.67 -1.01 -9.87
N ASP A 545 41.76 -1.05 -9.09
CA ASP A 545 41.81 -0.50 -7.71
C ASP A 545 40.69 -1.02 -6.80
N ASN A 546 40.25 -2.25 -7.01
CA ASN A 546 39.12 -2.88 -6.34
C ASN A 546 37.83 -2.06 -6.45
N LYS A 547 37.58 -1.42 -7.61
CA LYS A 547 36.40 -0.60 -7.88
C LYS A 547 35.69 -1.09 -9.13
N VAL A 548 34.38 -0.89 -9.15
CA VAL A 548 33.54 -0.97 -10.34
C VAL A 548 32.91 0.39 -10.57
N ASP A 549 33.14 0.95 -11.73
CA ASP A 549 32.56 2.24 -12.11
C ASP A 549 31.09 2.03 -12.51
N VAL A 550 30.20 2.75 -11.85
CA VAL A 550 28.76 2.74 -12.12
C VAL A 550 28.38 4.07 -12.76
N ILE A 551 28.23 4.07 -14.09
CA ILE A 551 27.98 5.26 -14.88
C ILE A 551 26.49 5.44 -15.07
N ILE A 552 25.95 6.57 -14.65
CA ILE A 552 24.55 6.95 -14.79
C ILE A 552 24.46 8.09 -15.78
N TYR A 553 23.80 7.85 -16.92
CA TYR A 553 23.64 8.85 -17.96
C TYR A 553 22.41 9.70 -17.71
N ALA A 554 22.56 10.99 -17.59
CA ALA A 554 21.49 11.95 -17.39
C ALA A 554 21.57 13.09 -18.40
N VAL A 555 20.50 13.32 -19.15
CA VAL A 555 20.36 14.50 -19.99
C VAL A 555 19.99 15.68 -19.10
N GLU A 556 20.76 16.76 -19.20
CA GLU A 556 20.51 17.99 -18.44
C GLU A 556 19.13 18.57 -18.77
N LYS A 557 18.52 19.28 -17.83
CA LYS A 557 17.17 19.87 -17.99
C LYS A 557 16.08 18.86 -18.35
N SER A 558 16.30 17.57 -18.10
CA SER A 558 15.34 16.49 -18.39
C SER A 558 14.86 15.79 -17.11
N LEU A 559 13.92 14.89 -17.31
CA LEU A 559 13.39 14.03 -16.25
C LEU A 559 14.47 13.16 -15.56
N ASP A 560 15.58 12.86 -16.25
CA ASP A 560 16.64 11.98 -15.73
C ASP A 560 17.30 12.54 -14.47
N SER A 561 17.72 13.81 -14.48
CA SER A 561 18.39 14.45 -13.36
C SER A 561 17.51 14.52 -12.11
N TYR A 562 16.22 14.82 -12.32
CA TYR A 562 15.26 14.83 -11.21
C TYR A 562 15.03 13.43 -10.63
N LYS A 563 14.85 12.46 -11.49
CA LYS A 563 14.61 11.08 -11.12
C LYS A 563 15.77 10.49 -10.32
N PHE A 564 17.01 10.79 -10.74
CA PHE A 564 18.21 10.40 -10.01
C PHE A 564 18.24 10.98 -8.59
N ASN A 565 18.01 12.29 -8.45
CA ASN A 565 18.01 12.96 -7.15
C ASN A 565 16.93 12.36 -6.22
N LEU A 566 15.75 12.08 -6.75
CA LEU A 566 14.67 11.49 -5.97
C LEU A 566 15.01 10.06 -5.50
N LEU A 567 15.60 9.25 -6.37
CA LEU A 567 16.07 7.91 -6.01
C LEU A 567 17.10 7.95 -4.89
N HIS A 568 18.03 8.89 -4.97
CA HIS A 568 19.07 9.07 -3.97
C HIS A 568 18.48 9.46 -2.60
N CYS A 569 17.52 10.39 -2.57
CA CYS A 569 16.79 10.76 -1.36
C CYS A 569 16.06 9.55 -0.75
N LYS A 570 15.31 8.78 -1.55
CA LYS A 570 14.61 7.58 -1.09
C LYS A 570 15.57 6.53 -0.53
N GLN A 571 16.68 6.30 -1.20
CA GLN A 571 17.70 5.34 -0.76
C GLN A 571 18.31 5.73 0.59
N THR A 572 18.60 7.02 0.76
CA THR A 572 19.13 7.56 2.02
C THR A 572 18.14 7.35 3.17
N PHE A 573 16.87 7.65 2.98
CA PHE A 573 15.84 7.47 4.02
C PHE A 573 15.62 6.00 4.40
N ILE A 574 15.57 5.13 3.41
CA ILE A 574 15.43 3.68 3.65
C ILE A 574 16.64 3.16 4.44
N SER A 575 17.84 3.59 4.07
CA SER A 575 19.07 3.21 4.76
C SER A 575 19.12 3.72 6.21
N GLN A 576 18.71 4.97 6.44
CA GLN A 576 18.64 5.57 7.77
C GLN A 576 17.65 4.82 8.68
N LEU A 577 16.46 4.48 8.18
CA LEU A 577 15.48 3.71 8.93
C LEU A 577 16.02 2.33 9.30
N LYS A 578 16.60 1.61 8.36
CA LYS A 578 17.13 0.26 8.56
C LYS A 578 18.31 0.23 9.54
N SER A 579 19.21 1.21 9.46
CA SER A 579 20.39 1.30 10.35
C SER A 579 20.05 1.78 11.75
N GLY A 580 18.85 2.32 11.98
CA GLY A 580 18.48 2.94 13.25
C GLY A 580 19.21 4.26 13.54
N ALA A 581 20.03 4.75 12.61
CA ALA A 581 20.80 6.01 12.73
C ALA A 581 19.94 7.24 12.44
N LEU A 582 18.85 7.42 13.18
CA LEU A 582 17.84 8.44 12.91
C LEU A 582 18.06 9.69 13.74
N GLY A 583 18.41 10.81 13.10
CA GLY A 583 18.39 12.14 13.68
C GLY A 583 17.02 12.86 13.52
N ALA A 584 16.22 12.52 12.55
CA ALA A 584 14.95 13.19 12.22
C ALA A 584 13.73 12.41 12.68
N ARG A 585 12.77 13.08 13.35
CA ARG A 585 11.47 12.49 13.74
C ARG A 585 10.46 12.43 12.59
N THR A 586 10.75 13.16 11.53
CA THR A 586 9.87 13.23 10.33
C THR A 586 10.70 13.08 9.07
N ILE A 587 10.25 12.23 8.16
CA ILE A 587 10.87 11.98 6.86
C ILE A 587 9.89 12.39 5.75
N ASP A 588 10.40 13.09 4.73
CA ASP A 588 9.70 13.37 3.47
C ASP A 588 10.19 12.39 2.40
N GLU A 589 9.33 11.45 1.99
CA GLU A 589 9.67 10.46 0.93
C GLU A 589 9.66 11.04 -0.49
N GLY A 590 9.25 12.29 -0.69
CA GLY A 590 9.10 12.87 -2.01
C GLY A 590 7.77 12.50 -2.69
N ALA A 591 7.51 13.12 -3.85
CA ALA A 591 6.19 13.10 -4.51
C ALA A 591 6.04 12.03 -5.60
N MET A 592 7.09 11.27 -5.96
CA MET A 592 7.02 10.36 -7.11
C MET A 592 6.64 8.93 -6.77
N ASP A 593 5.56 8.48 -7.40
CA ASP A 593 5.20 7.07 -7.54
C ASP A 593 5.19 6.70 -9.04
N GLU A 594 5.63 5.49 -9.38
CA GLU A 594 5.67 4.94 -10.74
C GLU A 594 4.31 5.06 -11.47
N LYS A 595 3.21 5.07 -10.72
CA LYS A 595 1.84 5.04 -11.26
C LYS A 595 1.09 6.37 -11.22
N SER A 596 1.59 7.37 -10.53
CA SER A 596 0.85 8.63 -10.30
C SER A 596 1.38 9.83 -11.06
N GLY A 597 2.57 9.71 -11.65
CA GLY A 597 3.24 10.86 -12.28
C GLY A 597 3.76 11.87 -11.25
N MET A 598 4.46 12.88 -11.76
CA MET A 598 4.96 14.00 -10.96
C MET A 598 3.86 15.01 -10.67
N ASN A 599 4.03 15.83 -9.65
CA ASN A 599 3.28 17.06 -9.52
C ASN A 599 3.50 17.91 -10.79
N PHE A 600 2.42 18.42 -11.37
CA PHE A 600 2.45 19.15 -12.63
C PHE A 600 3.44 20.33 -12.59
N SER A 601 3.43 21.12 -11.52
CA SER A 601 4.30 22.27 -11.38
C SER A 601 5.78 21.88 -11.27
N GLU A 602 6.12 20.81 -10.57
CA GLU A 602 7.49 20.27 -10.48
C GLU A 602 7.95 19.75 -11.84
N TYR A 603 7.08 19.03 -12.54
CA TYR A 603 7.37 18.53 -13.88
C TYR A 603 7.64 19.66 -14.89
N MET A 604 6.79 20.70 -14.87
CA MET A 604 6.97 21.90 -15.71
C MET A 604 8.25 22.64 -15.38
N ALA A 605 8.58 22.79 -14.10
CA ALA A 605 9.80 23.45 -13.66
C ALA A 605 11.06 22.71 -14.15
N ILE A 606 11.04 21.38 -14.11
CA ILE A 606 12.17 20.55 -14.58
C ILE A 606 12.32 20.66 -16.09
N LEU A 607 11.23 20.53 -16.83
CA LEU A 607 11.25 20.61 -18.30
C LEU A 607 11.75 21.98 -18.79
N SER A 608 11.38 23.07 -18.09
CA SER A 608 11.76 24.43 -18.49
C SER A 608 13.18 24.84 -18.06
N GLY A 609 13.79 24.12 -17.12
CA GLY A 609 15.06 24.53 -16.49
C GLY A 609 14.99 25.85 -15.72
N ASN A 610 13.79 26.37 -15.46
CA ASN A 610 13.55 27.66 -14.83
C ASN A 610 13.42 27.52 -13.31
N THR A 611 14.33 28.17 -12.56
CA THR A 611 14.32 28.13 -11.09
C THR A 611 13.10 28.80 -10.48
N ASP A 612 12.54 29.83 -11.12
CA ASP A 612 11.33 30.53 -10.64
C ASP A 612 10.09 29.62 -10.69
N LEU A 613 10.00 28.74 -11.71
CA LEU A 613 8.96 27.73 -11.78
C LEU A 613 9.13 26.66 -10.69
N LEU A 614 10.36 26.36 -10.31
CA LEU A 614 10.66 25.44 -9.22
C LEU A 614 10.28 26.02 -7.85
N ASP A 615 10.55 27.30 -7.65
CA ASP A 615 10.17 28.03 -6.44
C ASP A 615 8.65 28.24 -6.36
N LYS A 616 7.99 28.51 -7.48
CA LYS A 616 6.53 28.48 -7.61
C LYS A 616 5.96 27.13 -7.17
N ALA A 617 6.51 26.03 -7.68
CA ALA A 617 6.08 24.68 -7.30
C ALA A 617 6.22 24.42 -5.80
N LYS A 618 7.31 24.87 -5.17
CA LYS A 618 7.51 24.76 -3.72
C LYS A 618 6.50 25.59 -2.92
N LEU A 619 6.22 26.84 -3.36
CA LEU A 619 5.25 27.72 -2.73
C LEU A 619 3.82 27.17 -2.86
N GLU A 620 3.41 26.75 -4.06
CA GLU A 620 2.11 26.10 -4.30
C GLU A 620 1.92 24.90 -3.39
N LYS A 621 2.95 24.07 -3.24
CA LYS A 621 2.93 22.90 -2.36
C LYS A 621 2.78 23.27 -0.89
N LYS A 622 3.47 24.31 -0.42
CA LYS A 622 3.36 24.79 0.96
C LYS A 622 1.97 25.38 1.23
N ILE A 623 1.45 26.17 0.29
CA ILE A 623 0.09 26.72 0.34
C ILE A 623 -0.94 25.60 0.39
N ALA A 624 -0.81 24.61 -0.48
CA ALA A 624 -1.68 23.46 -0.54
C ALA A 624 -1.74 22.68 0.78
N SER A 625 -0.59 22.44 1.39
CA SER A 625 -0.47 21.79 2.69
C SER A 625 -1.24 22.58 3.77
N LEU A 626 -1.05 23.89 3.80
CA LEU A 626 -1.72 24.76 4.77
C LEU A 626 -3.24 24.88 4.51
N GLU A 627 -3.67 24.91 3.24
CA GLU A 627 -5.10 24.88 2.89
C GLU A 627 -5.74 23.54 3.28
N GLY A 628 -5.04 22.44 3.09
CA GLY A 628 -5.44 21.11 3.57
C GLY A 628 -5.60 21.08 5.09
N GLU A 629 -4.60 21.61 5.82
CA GLU A 629 -4.66 21.74 7.27
C GLU A 629 -5.86 22.61 7.72
N ARG A 630 -6.09 23.77 7.06
CA ARG A 630 -7.23 24.65 7.34
C ARG A 630 -8.58 23.96 7.07
N LYS A 631 -8.67 23.24 5.93
CA LYS A 631 -9.89 22.49 5.59
C LYS A 631 -10.18 21.39 6.61
N SER A 632 -9.15 20.64 7.02
CA SER A 632 -9.27 19.61 8.06
C SER A 632 -9.66 20.20 9.40
N PHE A 633 -9.05 21.33 9.79
CA PHE A 633 -9.39 22.04 11.01
C PHE A 633 -10.85 22.52 10.99
N ASN A 634 -11.29 23.16 9.90
CA ASN A 634 -12.65 23.66 9.75
C ASN A 634 -13.69 22.52 9.72
N LYS A 635 -13.33 21.37 9.11
CA LYS A 635 -14.17 20.16 9.14
C LYS A 635 -14.29 19.63 10.57
N GLY A 636 -13.19 19.46 11.27
CA GLY A 636 -13.19 19.00 12.66
C GLY A 636 -13.96 19.94 13.59
N LYS A 637 -13.89 21.25 13.35
CA LYS A 637 -14.67 22.26 14.07
C LYS A 637 -16.17 22.09 13.82
N ARG A 638 -16.61 21.98 12.55
CA ARG A 638 -18.03 21.76 12.20
C ARG A 638 -18.55 20.43 12.74
N ASP A 639 -17.77 19.37 12.65
CA ASP A 639 -18.14 18.07 13.21
C ASP A 639 -18.31 18.15 14.73
N SER A 640 -17.46 18.93 15.42
CA SER A 640 -17.55 19.17 16.85
C SER A 640 -18.77 20.04 17.19
N GLU A 641 -19.08 21.06 16.39
CA GLU A 641 -20.29 21.90 16.54
C GLU A 641 -21.56 21.06 16.37
N THR A 642 -21.61 20.19 15.34
CA THR A 642 -22.75 19.30 15.11
C THR A 642 -22.91 18.28 16.25
N LYS A 643 -21.81 17.69 16.73
CA LYS A 643 -21.81 16.79 17.89
C LYS A 643 -22.26 17.52 19.16
N LEU A 644 -21.79 18.75 19.38
CA LEU A 644 -22.17 19.58 20.52
C LEU A 644 -23.67 19.80 20.54
N GLN A 645 -24.26 20.20 19.40
CA GLN A 645 -25.71 20.38 19.29
C GLN A 645 -26.48 19.09 19.59
N SER A 646 -26.05 17.96 18.99
CA SER A 646 -26.67 16.66 19.20
C SER A 646 -26.57 16.21 20.67
N LYS A 647 -25.40 16.36 21.28
CA LYS A 647 -25.17 15.97 22.68
C LYS A 647 -25.89 16.83 23.68
N THR A 648 -26.02 18.12 23.40
CA THR A 648 -26.80 19.06 24.23
C THR A 648 -28.30 18.74 24.18
N ALA A 649 -28.82 18.41 22.98
CA ALA A 649 -30.21 17.97 22.84
C ALA A 649 -30.44 16.62 23.54
N GLU A 650 -29.51 15.66 23.40
CA GLU A 650 -29.52 14.36 24.08
C GLU A 650 -29.56 14.55 25.61
N LEU A 651 -28.70 15.44 26.14
CA LEU A 651 -28.70 15.76 27.58
C LEU A 651 -30.06 16.34 28.07
N GLY A 652 -30.62 17.24 27.27
CA GLY A 652 -31.96 17.82 27.57
C GLY A 652 -33.04 16.74 27.63
N ASN A 653 -33.07 15.85 26.61
CA ASN A 653 -34.03 14.76 26.55
C ASN A 653 -33.83 13.75 27.70
N ASN A 654 -32.58 13.40 27.99
CA ASN A 654 -32.29 12.46 29.08
C ASN A 654 -32.66 13.04 30.45
N LYS A 655 -32.44 14.32 30.71
CA LYS A 655 -32.89 15.02 31.93
C LYS A 655 -34.39 15.04 32.06
N ALA A 656 -35.13 15.30 30.99
CA ALA A 656 -36.60 15.25 30.96
C ALA A 656 -37.08 13.82 31.24
N SER A 657 -36.46 12.82 30.62
CA SER A 657 -36.74 11.39 30.86
C SER A 657 -36.50 10.99 32.31
N LEU A 658 -35.36 11.38 32.85
CA LEU A 658 -35.00 11.09 34.25
C LEU A 658 -36.00 11.66 35.22
N LYS A 659 -36.45 12.92 35.01
CA LYS A 659 -37.50 13.55 35.79
C LYS A 659 -38.82 12.79 35.74
N GLY A 660 -39.29 12.43 34.52
CA GLY A 660 -40.55 11.71 34.35
C GLY A 660 -40.52 10.32 34.99
N MET A 661 -39.39 9.58 34.85
CA MET A 661 -39.21 8.26 35.47
C MET A 661 -39.13 8.34 36.99
N THR A 662 -38.52 9.39 37.55
CA THR A 662 -38.45 9.64 38.99
C THR A 662 -39.82 9.94 39.55
N GLU A 663 -40.64 10.74 38.86
CA GLU A 663 -42.02 11.01 39.24
C GLU A 663 -42.89 9.76 39.21
N ASP A 664 -42.75 8.91 38.17
CA ASP A 664 -43.48 7.66 38.06
C ASP A 664 -43.09 6.69 39.17
N TYR A 665 -41.79 6.58 39.46
CA TYR A 665 -41.33 5.76 40.58
C TYR A 665 -41.85 6.26 41.91
N GLY A 666 -41.84 7.53 42.16
CA GLY A 666 -42.44 8.15 43.35
C GLY A 666 -43.91 7.86 43.48
N LYS A 667 -44.72 7.92 42.41
CA LYS A 667 -46.13 7.56 42.37
C LYS A 667 -46.34 6.07 42.66
N PHE A 668 -45.50 5.21 42.09
CA PHE A 668 -45.53 3.76 42.34
C PHE A 668 -45.26 3.45 43.78
N MET A 669 -44.14 3.94 44.35
CA MET A 669 -43.74 3.65 45.73
C MET A 669 -44.73 4.26 46.79
N GLY A 670 -45.33 5.40 46.47
CA GLY A 670 -46.35 6.01 47.33
C GLY A 670 -47.66 5.20 47.43
N LYS A 671 -47.96 4.38 46.45
CA LYS A 671 -49.13 3.47 46.44
C LYS A 671 -48.81 2.01 46.72
N ALA A 672 -47.52 1.64 46.72
CA ALA A 672 -47.07 0.26 46.83
C ALA A 672 -47.44 -0.32 48.20
N LYS A 673 -48.10 -1.50 48.20
CA LYS A 673 -48.40 -2.26 49.39
C LYS A 673 -47.42 -3.44 49.51
N LYS A 674 -46.91 -3.62 50.73
CA LYS A 674 -45.93 -4.69 51.03
C LYS A 674 -46.59 -5.80 51.86
N ASP A 675 -46.08 -7.03 51.64
CA ASP A 675 -46.43 -8.18 52.48
C ASP A 675 -45.66 -8.15 53.82
N LYS A 676 -45.83 -9.21 54.64
CA LYS A 676 -45.15 -9.34 55.94
C LYS A 676 -43.64 -9.52 55.83
N ASP A 677 -43.17 -9.96 54.70
CA ASP A 677 -41.75 -10.20 54.35
C ASP A 677 -41.12 -8.98 53.63
N GLY A 678 -41.86 -7.91 53.42
CA GLY A 678 -41.38 -6.66 52.81
C GLY A 678 -41.45 -6.62 51.28
N ASN A 679 -41.97 -7.67 50.61
CA ASN A 679 -42.12 -7.71 49.15
C ASN A 679 -43.33 -6.90 48.70
N ILE A 680 -43.23 -6.24 47.55
CA ILE A 680 -44.36 -5.50 46.98
C ILE A 680 -45.39 -6.46 46.41
N LEU A 681 -46.63 -6.33 46.87
CA LEU A 681 -47.75 -7.15 46.42
C LEU A 681 -48.11 -6.82 44.95
N ASN A 682 -48.43 -7.81 44.17
CA ASN A 682 -48.95 -7.56 42.83
C ASN A 682 -50.48 -7.35 42.88
N LEU A 683 -50.86 -6.09 42.71
CA LEU A 683 -52.28 -5.64 42.74
C LEU A 683 -52.77 -5.29 41.31
N ILE A 684 -52.37 -6.08 40.35
CA ILE A 684 -52.86 -5.90 38.99
C ILE A 684 -54.34 -6.28 38.90
N THR A 685 -55.10 -5.45 38.18
CA THR A 685 -56.49 -5.70 37.82
C THR A 685 -56.63 -5.65 36.30
N LEU A 686 -57.47 -6.52 35.75
CA LEU A 686 -57.76 -6.52 34.33
C LEU A 686 -59.24 -6.16 34.10
N ASP A 687 -59.46 -5.39 33.08
CA ASP A 687 -60.82 -4.97 32.69
C ASP A 687 -61.63 -6.21 32.28
N GLY A 688 -62.77 -6.44 32.95
CA GLY A 688 -63.67 -7.61 32.71
C GLY A 688 -63.26 -8.89 33.46
N VAL A 689 -62.28 -8.88 34.39
CA VAL A 689 -61.88 -10.00 35.24
C VAL A 689 -62.11 -9.62 36.71
N GLU A 690 -63.12 -10.22 37.33
CA GLU A 690 -63.45 -9.97 38.75
C GLU A 690 -62.66 -10.80 39.75
N SER A 691 -61.41 -11.14 39.43
CA SER A 691 -60.53 -11.96 40.29
C SER A 691 -59.24 -11.22 40.63
N THR A 692 -58.81 -11.34 41.90
CA THR A 692 -57.52 -10.92 42.40
C THR A 692 -56.49 -12.04 42.41
N ASN A 693 -56.86 -13.23 41.98
CA ASN A 693 -55.92 -14.36 41.90
C ASN A 693 -55.02 -14.22 40.69
N LEU A 694 -53.69 -14.17 40.93
CA LEU A 694 -52.69 -13.93 39.89
C LEU A 694 -52.65 -15.08 38.83
N GLU A 695 -53.04 -16.29 39.21
CA GLU A 695 -53.11 -17.38 38.22
C GLU A 695 -54.26 -17.18 37.23
N VAL A 696 -55.42 -16.70 37.68
CA VAL A 696 -56.59 -16.39 36.83
C VAL A 696 -56.28 -15.23 35.91
N ILE A 697 -55.67 -14.18 36.48
CA ILE A 697 -55.22 -13.00 35.74
C ILE A 697 -54.16 -13.38 34.67
N GLY A 698 -53.20 -14.23 35.05
CA GLY A 698 -52.17 -14.71 34.13
C GLY A 698 -52.69 -15.51 32.95
N LYS A 699 -53.67 -16.43 33.22
CA LYS A 699 -54.35 -17.19 32.16
C LYS A 699 -55.09 -16.27 31.19
N HIS A 700 -55.73 -15.22 31.71
CA HIS A 700 -56.42 -14.25 30.88
C HIS A 700 -55.45 -13.43 30.00
N LEU A 701 -54.30 -13.05 30.57
CA LEU A 701 -53.20 -12.39 29.81
C LEU A 701 -52.63 -13.28 28.73
N GLN A 702 -52.46 -14.55 28.98
CA GLN A 702 -51.98 -15.53 27.98
C GLN A 702 -53.01 -15.65 26.84
N MET A 703 -54.30 -15.68 27.16
CA MET A 703 -55.37 -15.68 26.15
C MET A 703 -55.34 -14.36 25.30
N LEU A 704 -55.14 -13.19 25.90
CA LEU A 704 -55.01 -11.94 25.20
C LEU A 704 -53.74 -11.94 24.29
N ALA A 705 -52.64 -12.54 24.77
CA ALA A 705 -51.44 -12.65 23.99
C ALA A 705 -51.59 -13.49 22.69
N GLU A 706 -52.49 -14.47 22.72
CA GLU A 706 -52.76 -15.37 21.59
C GLU A 706 -53.82 -14.83 20.61
N LYS A 707 -54.88 -14.14 21.16
CA LYS A 707 -56.09 -13.85 20.39
C LYS A 707 -56.31 -12.40 20.07
N GLU A 708 -55.64 -11.46 20.79
CA GLU A 708 -55.92 -10.04 20.63
C GLU A 708 -55.26 -9.49 19.36
N THR A 709 -55.96 -8.62 18.66
CA THR A 709 -55.42 -7.90 17.48
C THR A 709 -55.80 -6.43 17.59
N THR A 710 -54.83 -5.58 17.86
CA THR A 710 -55.05 -4.15 18.08
C THR A 710 -54.79 -3.28 16.85
N GLY A 711 -54.28 -3.88 15.74
CA GLY A 711 -53.95 -3.13 14.52
C GLY A 711 -52.93 -2.00 14.73
N GLY A 712 -51.98 -2.19 15.64
CA GLY A 712 -50.95 -1.22 15.99
C GLY A 712 -51.39 -0.15 16.99
N GLN A 713 -52.65 -0.18 17.46
CA GLN A 713 -53.12 0.75 18.47
C GLN A 713 -52.91 0.20 19.89
N TYR A 714 -52.63 1.11 20.83
CA TYR A 714 -52.43 0.78 22.26
C TYR A 714 -53.77 0.63 22.97
N LYS A 715 -54.19 -0.60 23.23
CA LYS A 715 -55.44 -0.89 23.92
C LYS A 715 -55.21 -1.06 25.41
N ARG A 716 -55.96 -0.34 26.25
CA ARG A 716 -55.98 -0.58 27.70
C ARG A 716 -56.68 -1.90 27.99
N ILE A 717 -56.09 -2.65 28.88
CA ILE A 717 -56.55 -3.98 29.33
C ILE A 717 -56.69 -4.10 30.86
N GLY A 718 -56.21 -3.09 31.60
CA GLY A 718 -56.27 -3.13 33.06
C GLY A 718 -55.46 -1.99 33.70
N GLU A 719 -55.17 -2.16 34.99
CA GLU A 719 -54.41 -1.20 35.77
C GLU A 719 -53.58 -1.89 36.86
N ILE A 720 -52.41 -1.30 37.21
CA ILE A 720 -51.56 -1.69 38.31
C ILE A 720 -51.06 -0.45 39.04
N TYR A 721 -51.40 -0.29 40.35
CA TYR A 721 -50.99 0.85 41.18
C TYR A 721 -51.37 2.25 40.62
N GLY A 722 -52.43 2.33 39.81
CA GLY A 722 -52.86 3.58 39.17
C GLY A 722 -52.22 3.84 37.84
N PHE A 723 -51.44 2.91 37.31
CA PHE A 723 -50.84 2.95 35.97
C PHE A 723 -51.65 2.04 35.03
N PRO A 724 -52.15 2.55 33.89
CA PRO A 724 -52.83 1.72 32.90
C PRO A 724 -51.90 0.63 32.34
N VAL A 725 -52.43 -0.56 32.23
CA VAL A 725 -51.80 -1.66 31.53
C VAL A 725 -52.35 -1.72 30.12
N LYS A 726 -51.48 -1.76 29.13
CA LYS A 726 -51.84 -1.76 27.73
C LYS A 726 -51.21 -2.91 26.94
N ILE A 727 -51.88 -3.28 25.83
CA ILE A 727 -51.40 -4.23 24.82
C ILE A 727 -51.33 -3.54 23.46
N VAL A 728 -50.37 -3.91 22.68
CA VAL A 728 -50.24 -3.58 21.26
C VAL A 728 -49.90 -4.78 20.41
N SER A 729 -50.59 -4.98 19.29
CA SER A 729 -50.27 -5.99 18.31
C SER A 729 -49.41 -5.37 17.23
N GLU A 730 -48.16 -5.80 17.12
CA GLU A 730 -47.22 -5.38 16.11
C GLU A 730 -47.10 -6.48 15.04
N THR A 731 -47.09 -6.08 13.78
CA THR A 731 -46.76 -7.02 12.69
C THR A 731 -45.25 -7.04 12.55
N SER A 732 -44.57 -8.14 12.88
CA SER A 732 -43.14 -8.25 12.81
C SER A 732 -42.67 -9.06 11.61
N PHE A 733 -41.54 -8.67 11.03
CA PHE A 733 -40.79 -9.41 10.01
C PHE A 733 -39.51 -9.97 10.64
N GLU A 734 -39.14 -11.20 10.38
CA GLU A 734 -37.89 -11.76 10.86
C GLU A 734 -36.70 -11.01 10.24
N LYS A 735 -35.99 -10.27 11.07
CA LYS A 735 -34.58 -9.94 10.78
C LYS A 735 -33.75 -11.15 11.22
N ASN A 736 -32.92 -11.65 10.30
CA ASN A 736 -31.97 -12.72 10.58
C ASN A 736 -31.22 -12.50 11.91
N SER A 737 -31.09 -13.55 12.69
CA SER A 737 -30.64 -13.61 14.07
C SER A 737 -29.20 -13.15 14.37
N ALA A 738 -28.51 -12.50 13.43
CA ALA A 738 -27.12 -12.09 13.60
C ALA A 738 -26.90 -10.63 14.09
N SER A 739 -27.95 -9.80 14.22
CA SER A 739 -27.82 -8.40 14.64
C SER A 739 -28.52 -8.03 15.95
N ARG A 740 -28.81 -9.04 16.81
CA ARG A 740 -29.56 -8.82 18.07
C ARG A 740 -28.73 -8.43 19.29
N ALA A 741 -27.48 -8.10 19.13
CA ALA A 741 -26.57 -7.85 20.27
C ALA A 741 -26.09 -6.41 20.44
N GLN A 742 -26.81 -5.38 20.01
CA GLN A 742 -26.52 -4.01 20.47
C GLN A 742 -27.55 -3.01 19.93
N SER A 743 -28.61 -2.77 20.67
CA SER A 743 -29.24 -1.45 20.74
C SER A 743 -30.08 -1.34 21.98
N SER A 744 -29.50 -0.72 23.01
CA SER A 744 -30.18 -0.16 24.16
C SER A 744 -30.73 1.22 23.78
N SER A 745 -31.73 1.29 22.96
CA SER A 745 -32.51 2.50 22.73
C SER A 745 -33.99 2.16 22.74
N LEU A 746 -34.74 2.89 23.56
CA LEU A 746 -36.21 2.93 23.66
C LEU A 746 -36.81 3.56 22.39
N GLU A 747 -36.35 3.24 21.19
CA GLU A 747 -36.96 3.66 19.95
C GLU A 747 -37.86 2.56 19.44
N ILE A 748 -39.15 2.86 19.35
CA ILE A 748 -40.13 2.08 18.61
C ILE A 748 -39.71 2.18 17.12
N ALA A 749 -38.90 1.26 16.65
CA ALA A 749 -38.68 1.12 15.22
C ALA A 749 -40.00 0.64 14.59
N GLU A 750 -40.49 1.36 13.60
CA GLU A 750 -41.59 0.91 12.74
C GLU A 750 -41.17 -0.44 12.10
N ALA A 751 -41.66 -1.52 12.65
CA ALA A 751 -41.33 -2.86 12.17
C ALA A 751 -42.14 -3.16 10.91
N GLN A 752 -41.47 -3.52 9.84
CA GLN A 752 -42.09 -4.04 8.62
C GLN A 752 -42.41 -5.54 8.77
N PRO A 753 -43.50 -6.07 8.21
CA PRO A 753 -43.99 -7.44 8.42
C PRO A 753 -43.07 -8.56 7.86
N VAL A 754 -42.78 -9.61 8.64
CA VAL A 754 -42.02 -10.79 8.22
C VAL A 754 -42.99 -11.91 7.86
N LEU A 755 -42.77 -12.53 6.73
CA LEU A 755 -43.44 -13.75 6.28
C LEU A 755 -42.73 -14.98 6.84
N CYS A 756 -43.30 -15.66 7.84
CA CYS A 756 -43.02 -17.07 8.08
C CYS A 756 -44.02 -17.91 7.26
N ASN A 757 -43.51 -18.71 6.36
CA ASN A 757 -44.33 -19.52 5.44
C ASN A 757 -45.36 -18.73 4.61
N GLY A 758 -45.03 -17.48 4.25
CA GLY A 758 -45.88 -16.65 3.40
C GLY A 758 -47.02 -15.91 4.12
N LEU A 759 -47.13 -15.96 5.43
CA LEU A 759 -48.15 -15.25 6.23
C LEU A 759 -47.51 -14.30 7.27
N PRO A 760 -48.07 -13.10 7.47
CA PRO A 760 -47.59 -12.15 8.47
C PRO A 760 -47.85 -12.67 9.89
N PHE A 761 -46.86 -12.55 10.74
CA PHE A 761 -46.94 -12.97 12.14
C PHE A 761 -47.29 -11.75 13.02
N VAL A 762 -48.29 -11.90 13.89
CA VAL A 762 -48.74 -10.88 14.84
C VAL A 762 -48.03 -11.09 16.18
N ASP A 763 -47.30 -10.09 16.64
CA ASP A 763 -46.57 -10.12 17.91
C ASP A 763 -47.25 -9.17 18.93
N ASN A 764 -47.84 -9.73 19.99
CA ASN A 764 -48.52 -8.99 21.02
C ASN A 764 -47.56 -8.61 22.16
N ARG A 765 -47.42 -7.32 22.39
CA ARG A 765 -46.58 -6.78 23.44
C ARG A 765 -47.38 -6.02 24.49
N PHE A 766 -46.93 -6.15 25.75
CA PHE A 766 -47.56 -5.60 26.91
C PHE A 766 -46.67 -4.60 27.63
N PHE A 767 -47.24 -3.55 28.17
CA PHE A 767 -46.46 -2.56 28.92
C PHE A 767 -47.36 -1.83 29.92
N VAL A 768 -46.73 -1.14 30.88
CA VAL A 768 -47.35 -0.26 31.85
C VAL A 768 -47.09 1.18 31.44
N GLU A 769 -48.16 2.02 31.33
CA GLU A 769 -48.03 3.39 30.86
C GLU A 769 -47.94 4.36 32.03
N GLY A 770 -46.83 5.04 32.18
CA GLY A 770 -46.66 6.21 33.04
C GLY A 770 -46.32 7.42 32.18
N ASN A 771 -45.45 8.31 32.65
CA ASN A 771 -44.79 9.28 31.79
C ASN A 771 -43.98 8.56 30.68
N TYR A 772 -43.63 7.32 30.96
CA TYR A 772 -42.98 6.40 29.99
C TYR A 772 -43.74 5.07 29.89
N LYS A 773 -43.44 4.31 28.85
CA LYS A 773 -43.97 2.95 28.68
C LYS A 773 -42.97 1.97 29.25
N TYR A 774 -43.27 1.39 30.40
CA TYR A 774 -42.43 0.41 31.09
C TYR A 774 -42.77 -1.00 30.65
N GLN A 775 -41.80 -1.78 30.35
CA GLN A 775 -41.94 -3.18 29.92
C GLN A 775 -40.92 -4.05 30.60
N TYR A 776 -41.28 -5.32 30.76
CA TYR A 776 -40.40 -6.38 31.20
C TYR A 776 -40.35 -7.44 30.11
N ASN A 777 -39.22 -8.09 29.93
CA ASN A 777 -39.00 -9.09 28.89
C ASN A 777 -39.46 -8.63 27.47
N TYR A 778 -39.07 -7.39 27.07
CA TYR A 778 -39.44 -6.79 25.79
C TYR A 778 -40.95 -6.72 25.50
N GLY A 779 -41.77 -6.73 26.55
CA GLY A 779 -43.23 -6.72 26.43
C GLY A 779 -43.83 -8.08 26.22
N HIS A 780 -43.08 -9.15 26.17
CA HIS A 780 -43.60 -10.51 26.07
C HIS A 780 -43.90 -11.09 27.45
N ILE A 781 -45.02 -11.78 27.56
CA ILE A 781 -45.39 -12.48 28.79
C ILE A 781 -45.01 -13.96 28.70
N ALA A 782 -44.91 -14.61 29.87
CA ALA A 782 -44.63 -16.03 29.95
C ALA A 782 -45.82 -16.86 29.41
N LYS A 783 -45.55 -17.68 28.40
CA LYS A 783 -46.60 -18.51 27.74
C LYS A 783 -47.01 -19.75 28.56
N SER A 784 -46.08 -20.29 29.38
CA SER A 784 -46.26 -21.52 30.15
C SER A 784 -46.53 -21.34 31.63
N ASP A 785 -46.28 -20.10 32.16
CA ASP A 785 -46.44 -19.79 33.58
C ASP A 785 -47.39 -18.58 33.76
N PRO A 786 -48.63 -18.79 34.17
CA PRO A 786 -49.62 -17.74 34.39
C PRO A 786 -49.21 -16.71 35.47
N ILE A 787 -48.57 -17.18 36.57
CA ILE A 787 -48.17 -16.31 37.65
C ILE A 787 -47.01 -15.39 37.20
N ALA A 788 -46.06 -15.95 36.47
CA ALA A 788 -44.99 -15.15 35.84
C ALA A 788 -45.55 -14.14 34.84
N ALA A 789 -46.56 -14.51 34.05
CA ALA A 789 -47.26 -13.61 33.14
C ALA A 789 -47.93 -12.41 33.87
N ALA A 790 -48.60 -12.66 35.01
CA ALA A 790 -49.17 -11.60 35.81
C ALA A 790 -48.13 -10.72 36.50
N ASN A 791 -46.97 -11.30 36.90
CA ASN A 791 -45.87 -10.53 37.52
C ASN A 791 -45.07 -9.64 36.56
N ASN A 792 -45.21 -9.85 35.27
CA ASN A 792 -44.50 -9.09 34.24
C ASN A 792 -44.65 -7.55 34.42
N PHE A 793 -45.82 -7.12 34.81
CA PHE A 793 -46.13 -5.70 34.99
C PHE A 793 -45.56 -5.10 36.28
N LEU A 794 -45.62 -5.88 37.39
CA LEU A 794 -44.97 -5.48 38.62
C LEU A 794 -43.44 -5.41 38.44
N ASN A 795 -42.86 -6.40 37.78
CA ASN A 795 -41.45 -6.41 37.44
C ASN A 795 -41.06 -5.23 36.57
N ALA A 796 -41.91 -4.78 35.63
CA ALA A 796 -41.68 -3.61 34.82
C ALA A 796 -41.57 -2.32 35.67
N LEU A 797 -42.47 -2.17 36.67
CA LEU A 797 -42.40 -1.01 37.60
C LEU A 797 -41.20 -1.10 38.55
N GLN A 798 -40.87 -2.29 39.05
CA GLN A 798 -39.70 -2.51 39.90
C GLN A 798 -38.36 -2.28 39.18
N LYS A 799 -38.34 -2.33 37.86
CA LYS A 799 -37.16 -2.03 37.03
C LYS A 799 -36.89 -0.54 36.83
N ILE A 800 -37.84 0.35 37.17
CA ILE A 800 -37.69 1.79 37.00
C ILE A 800 -36.42 2.35 37.64
N PRO A 801 -35.99 1.99 38.88
CA PRO A 801 -34.74 2.45 39.47
C PRO A 801 -33.50 2.19 38.59
N SER A 802 -33.45 1.04 37.96
CA SER A 802 -32.36 0.68 37.05
C SER A 802 -32.31 1.59 35.84
N TYR A 803 -33.46 1.98 35.29
CA TYR A 803 -33.51 2.97 34.21
C TYR A 803 -33.10 4.38 34.69
N ILE A 804 -33.54 4.80 35.85
CA ILE A 804 -33.12 6.05 36.48
C ILE A 804 -31.59 6.12 36.61
N GLU A 805 -30.96 5.06 37.11
CA GLU A 805 -29.52 4.98 37.27
C GLU A 805 -28.78 5.03 35.93
N GLN A 806 -29.30 4.33 34.90
CA GLN A 806 -28.72 4.37 33.53
C GLN A 806 -28.78 5.79 32.93
N TYR A 807 -29.96 6.46 33.04
CA TYR A 807 -30.11 7.80 32.49
C TYR A 807 -29.32 8.86 33.27
N ASP A 808 -29.20 8.72 34.62
CA ASP A 808 -28.35 9.57 35.44
C ASP A 808 -26.88 9.43 35.07
N SER A 809 -26.40 8.19 34.93
CA SER A 809 -25.04 7.92 34.49
C SER A 809 -24.76 8.50 33.11
N ARG A 810 -25.72 8.41 32.17
CA ARG A 810 -25.61 8.98 30.83
C ARG A 810 -25.60 10.51 30.87
N CYS A 811 -26.41 11.13 31.70
CA CYS A 811 -26.39 12.59 31.89
C CYS A 811 -25.03 13.07 32.42
N LYS A 812 -24.46 12.38 33.41
CA LYS A 812 -23.14 12.70 33.97
C LYS A 812 -22.02 12.56 32.96
N ALA A 813 -22.10 11.54 32.07
CA ALA A 813 -21.15 11.37 30.99
C ALA A 813 -21.23 12.53 29.97
N LEU A 814 -22.44 12.91 29.58
CA LEU A 814 -22.68 14.02 28.64
C LEU A 814 -22.24 15.36 29.22
N GLU A 815 -22.46 15.61 30.52
CA GLU A 815 -22.00 16.83 31.21
C GLU A 815 -20.49 16.97 31.27
N LYS A 816 -19.73 15.86 31.14
CA LYS A 816 -18.26 15.88 31.02
C LYS A 816 -17.81 16.06 29.56
N GLU A 817 -18.54 15.47 28.60
CA GLU A 817 -18.21 15.51 27.18
C GLU A 817 -18.47 16.87 26.53
N ILE A 818 -19.59 17.54 26.88
CA ILE A 818 -20.02 18.80 26.30
C ILE A 818 -18.99 19.93 26.44
N PRO A 819 -18.38 20.21 27.61
CA PRO A 819 -17.37 21.26 27.75
C PRO A 819 -16.13 21.03 26.88
N GLN A 820 -15.74 19.78 26.65
CA GLN A 820 -14.61 19.45 25.79
C GLN A 820 -14.91 19.76 24.31
N LEU A 821 -16.14 19.48 23.88
CA LEU A 821 -16.62 19.82 22.53
C LEU A 821 -16.74 21.33 22.33
N GLU A 822 -17.16 22.07 23.34
CA GLU A 822 -17.22 23.54 23.34
C GLU A 822 -15.82 24.15 23.19
N GLU A 823 -14.81 23.62 23.92
CA GLU A 823 -13.44 24.09 23.80
C GLU A 823 -12.90 23.87 22.37
N ILE A 824 -13.17 22.71 21.78
CA ILE A 824 -12.70 22.39 20.41
C ILE A 824 -13.41 23.27 19.38
N ALA A 825 -14.73 23.46 19.52
CA ALA A 825 -15.54 24.30 18.64
C ALA A 825 -15.15 25.80 18.72
N GLY A 826 -14.66 26.25 19.88
CA GLY A 826 -14.20 27.64 20.08
C GLY A 826 -12.81 27.97 19.52
N LYS A 827 -12.01 26.97 19.13
CA LYS A 827 -10.64 27.20 18.64
C LYS A 827 -10.60 27.87 17.27
N THR A 828 -9.58 28.70 17.03
CA THR A 828 -9.27 29.34 15.75
C THR A 828 -8.01 28.74 15.17
N TRP A 829 -7.94 28.65 13.84
CA TRP A 829 -6.77 28.11 13.16
C TRP A 829 -5.60 29.12 13.20
N LYS A 830 -4.46 28.70 13.75
CA LYS A 830 -3.33 29.59 14.09
C LYS A 830 -2.48 30.04 12.90
N LYS A 831 -2.56 29.34 11.75
CA LYS A 831 -1.70 29.58 10.59
C LYS A 831 -2.37 30.39 9.47
N GLU A 832 -3.44 31.12 9.74
CA GLU A 832 -4.19 31.88 8.73
C GLU A 832 -3.33 33.01 8.11
N GLU A 833 -2.53 33.69 8.94
CA GLU A 833 -1.65 34.77 8.46
C GLU A 833 -0.45 34.24 7.67
N GLU A 834 0.11 33.07 8.05
CA GLU A 834 1.16 32.40 7.26
C GLU A 834 0.64 32.04 5.86
N LEU A 835 -0.57 31.48 5.78
CA LEU A 835 -1.20 31.13 4.50
C LEU A 835 -1.45 32.36 3.62
N LYS A 836 -1.88 33.48 4.18
CA LYS A 836 -2.06 34.74 3.45
C LYS A 836 -0.72 35.27 2.92
N GLY A 837 0.35 35.25 3.72
CA GLY A 837 1.68 35.65 3.33
C GLY A 837 2.21 34.85 2.15
N LEU A 838 2.13 33.54 2.21
CA LEU A 838 2.57 32.65 1.12
C LEU A 838 1.76 32.84 -0.17
N LYS A 839 0.46 33.12 -0.07
CA LYS A 839 -0.37 33.43 -1.26
C LYS A 839 0.03 34.75 -1.92
N ALA A 840 0.41 35.74 -1.14
CA ALA A 840 0.91 37.01 -1.66
C ALA A 840 2.29 36.83 -2.36
N GLU A 841 3.16 36.00 -1.78
CA GLU A 841 4.46 35.63 -2.36
C GLU A 841 4.29 34.87 -3.68
N LEU A 842 3.38 33.89 -3.73
CA LEU A 842 3.03 33.16 -4.95
C LEU A 842 2.52 34.10 -6.05
N ALA A 843 1.64 35.04 -5.72
CA ALA A 843 1.10 36.00 -6.67
C ALA A 843 2.17 36.95 -7.21
N ALA A 844 3.18 37.31 -6.40
CA ALA A 844 4.34 38.10 -6.87
C ALA A 844 5.22 37.32 -7.83
N LEU A 845 5.48 36.03 -7.52
CA LEU A 845 6.25 35.13 -8.34
C LEU A 845 5.56 34.81 -9.68
N ASP A 846 4.24 34.63 -9.66
CA ASP A 846 3.43 34.45 -10.88
C ASP A 846 3.52 35.64 -11.83
N ARG A 847 3.48 36.86 -11.29
CA ARG A 847 3.68 38.08 -12.11
C ARG A 847 5.07 38.14 -12.73
N LYS A 848 6.12 37.77 -11.98
CA LYS A 848 7.51 37.71 -12.48
C LYS A 848 7.59 36.69 -13.63
N ILE A 849 7.10 35.49 -13.46
CA ILE A 849 7.10 34.45 -14.50
C ILE A 849 6.29 34.87 -15.74
N GLN A 850 5.15 35.53 -15.56
CA GLN A 850 4.37 36.06 -16.69
C GLN A 850 5.09 37.14 -17.46
N LEU A 851 5.84 38.00 -16.79
CA LEU A 851 6.65 39.03 -17.44
C LEU A 851 7.84 38.44 -18.22
N GLU A 852 8.45 37.37 -17.71
CA GLU A 852 9.55 36.65 -18.37
C GLU A 852 9.06 35.77 -19.55
N LEU A 853 7.84 35.30 -19.51
CA LEU A 853 7.22 34.49 -20.57
C LEU A 853 6.37 35.31 -21.57
N ALA A 854 6.22 36.62 -21.35
CA ALA A 854 5.52 37.47 -22.29
C ALA A 854 6.33 37.61 -23.60
N PRO A 855 5.71 37.49 -24.77
CA PRO A 855 6.42 37.72 -26.03
C PRO A 855 6.98 39.14 -26.02
N PRO A 856 8.20 39.35 -26.57
CA PRO A 856 8.82 40.66 -26.60
C PRO A 856 7.89 41.70 -27.20
N THR A 857 7.74 42.83 -26.56
CA THR A 857 6.88 43.90 -27.03
C THR A 857 7.42 44.44 -28.34
N GLU A 858 6.55 44.92 -29.25
CA GLU A 858 6.94 45.48 -30.58
C GLU A 858 8.05 46.55 -30.49
N LYS A 859 8.37 47.06 -29.32
CA LYS A 859 9.52 47.98 -29.10
C LYS A 859 10.87 47.27 -28.98
N GLU A 860 10.89 46.06 -28.37
CA GLU A 860 12.12 45.25 -28.24
C GLU A 860 12.49 44.57 -29.54
N CYS A 861 11.51 44.10 -30.32
CA CYS A 861 11.75 43.62 -31.70
C CYS A 861 12.32 44.72 -32.62
N LYS A 862 11.95 45.99 -32.41
CA LYS A 862 12.55 47.10 -33.20
C LYS A 862 13.95 47.50 -32.75
N GLU A 863 14.36 47.21 -31.54
CA GLU A 863 15.71 47.41 -31.05
C GLU A 863 16.65 46.25 -31.44
N GLU A 864 16.14 45.02 -31.48
CA GLU A 864 16.89 43.85 -32.00
C GLU A 864 17.06 43.90 -33.52
N GLU A 865 16.04 44.33 -34.30
CA GLU A 865 16.16 44.56 -35.73
C GLU A 865 17.16 45.71 -36.02
N LYS A 866 17.26 46.75 -35.19
CA LYS A 866 18.29 47.80 -35.33
C LYS A 866 19.67 47.31 -34.96
N ASN A 867 19.83 46.38 -34.03
CA ASN A 867 21.11 45.77 -33.68
C ASN A 867 21.55 44.72 -34.69
N THR A 868 20.64 43.97 -35.31
CA THR A 868 20.95 43.05 -36.39
C THR A 868 21.30 43.78 -37.69
N ASP A 869 20.64 44.92 -38.02
CA ASP A 869 21.00 45.74 -39.16
C ASP A 869 22.39 46.41 -38.99
N ASN A 870 22.79 46.76 -37.76
CA ASN A 870 24.13 47.25 -37.50
C ASN A 870 25.23 46.17 -37.59
N VAL A 871 24.91 44.90 -37.26
CA VAL A 871 25.83 43.76 -37.40
C VAL A 871 25.95 43.33 -38.87
N GLU A 872 24.87 43.36 -39.64
CA GLU A 872 24.92 43.07 -41.09
C GLU A 872 25.65 44.15 -41.87
N VAL A 873 25.56 45.44 -41.49
CA VAL A 873 26.30 46.51 -42.15
C VAL A 873 27.80 46.39 -41.90
N VAL A 874 28.28 45.95 -40.74
CA VAL A 874 29.70 45.72 -40.47
C VAL A 874 30.19 44.43 -41.17
N ALA A 875 29.38 43.36 -41.22
CA ALA A 875 29.73 42.13 -41.93
C ALA A 875 29.76 42.29 -43.44
N ASN A 876 28.88 43.12 -44.05
CA ASN A 876 28.90 43.42 -45.46
C ASN A 876 30.04 44.35 -45.90
N ALA A 877 30.59 45.15 -45.01
CA ALA A 877 31.79 45.94 -45.27
C ALA A 877 33.10 45.12 -45.42
N ASP A 878 33.19 44.03 -44.61
CA ASP A 878 34.34 43.12 -44.66
C ASP A 878 34.27 42.16 -45.87
N ILE A 879 33.05 41.79 -46.32
CA ILE A 879 32.84 40.91 -47.48
C ILE A 879 33.10 41.67 -48.79
N ARG A 880 32.84 42.98 -48.89
CA ARG A 880 33.17 43.77 -50.09
C ARG A 880 34.67 43.94 -50.27
N ASN A 881 35.47 43.95 -49.23
CA ASN A 881 36.91 44.03 -49.34
C ASN A 881 37.61 42.71 -49.68
N LYS A 882 36.94 41.55 -49.53
CA LYS A 882 37.47 40.24 -49.95
C LYS A 882 37.12 39.85 -51.36
N HIS A 883 36.09 40.41 -51.99
CA HIS A 883 35.67 40.07 -53.35
C HIS A 883 36.34 40.87 -54.49
N GLN A 884 37.24 41.82 -54.23
CA GLN A 884 38.02 42.49 -55.25
C GLN A 884 39.31 41.75 -55.64
N HIS A 885 39.62 40.58 -55.07
CA HIS A 885 40.88 39.89 -55.40
C HIS A 885 40.68 38.50 -56.05
N PHE A 886 39.41 38.05 -56.34
CA PHE A 886 39.20 36.81 -57.06
C PHE A 886 38.23 36.89 -58.23
N SER A 887 38.59 37.81 -59.23
CA SER A 887 37.98 37.73 -60.50
C SER A 887 39.04 37.75 -61.57
N LYS A 888 39.81 36.70 -61.70
CA LYS A 888 40.54 36.27 -62.93
C LYS A 888 41.11 34.87 -62.63
N VAL A 889 40.31 33.80 -62.94
CA VAL A 889 40.77 32.67 -63.73
C VAL A 889 39.47 31.88 -64.12
N LYS A 890 39.21 31.93 -65.45
CA LYS A 890 38.36 31.02 -66.15
C LYS A 890 39.15 29.76 -66.47
N ILE A 891 38.62 28.62 -66.21
CA ILE A 891 38.32 27.43 -67.02
C ILE A 891 38.31 26.27 -66.08
#